data_73a1f44f3215b3fbeaca26b801532863
#
_entry.id   73a1f44f3215b3fbeaca26b801532863
#
_cell.length_a   1.000
_cell.length_b   1.000
_cell.length_c   1.000
_cell.angle_alpha   90.00
_cell.angle_beta   90.00
_cell.angle_gamma   90.00
#
_symmetry.space_group_name_H-M   'P 1'
#
loop_
_entity.id
_entity.type
_entity.pdbx_description
1 polymer ?
#
loop_
_entity_poly.entity_id
_entity_poly.type
_entity_poly.pdbx_seq_one_letter_code
_entity_poly.pdbx_strand_id
1 'polypeptide(L)'
;MSQAIRDNLKRLLAPRHLAFVGGRSMARALKRCADGGFTGPMWLVNPQHDSLDGIPCVRRVADLPYGPDAVFIATNRELTLACVAELAAIGTGGAICYASGFAETDVSGAALQQQLVSAAGDMALLGPNCYGLLDYLHSAALWPVAHGGKAVEKGVAVLTQSGNFAYNLSMSDRSLPIAYMASVGNQAQLGVAELMDVLLDEPRVTAIGLHLEGLKNVPGFARAAHKALEKGIPIIALKTGVSQIGAELALSHTSSLSGSDALYDSLFARLGVIRVSGPVSFVETLKAAACGNLPGGNCLIALACSGGDAGLIADYAERNQLALPKLDAGQRAELAQVLPSYANLVNPLDFTTAIWGDREALERMLETALRTDADAAMLVLDYPAEFTGERKECDLLLALFCAALSRHGKTGFVTSAFPELLPAHARERLHAHGIAALQGVEDALAAWGRIADYQNHRRVLLERGESILAPLCPQPLAGQGLALDEWASKQALRAFGLSTPAAVLSTPGRAIADAKLLGYPLVLKAVSTDLPHKTEAGAVALNLKDGVALTAALEQMREQIGAYAPGIVFDQLLLESMATKPLAELIVGIKRENDFGLALVIGAGGILVELLKDSRSLLLPTTDEAIRNAVLSLRSAALLQGFRGREVADMDALVAAIRAVADYACANAGQLLELDVNPLLVNAHGTLAVDALIRLGDEHAR
;
A
#
# COMPACT_ATOMS: atom_id res chain seq x y z
N MET A 1 6.98 -11.67 17.08
CA MET A 1 7.19 -13.12 16.84
C MET A 1 8.41 -13.57 17.65
N SER A 2 8.30 -14.67 18.45
CA SER A 2 9.43 -15.26 19.17
C SER A 2 10.42 -15.91 18.18
N GLN A 3 11.68 -16.13 18.62
CA GLN A 3 12.67 -16.84 17.80
C GLN A 3 12.23 -18.26 17.51
N ALA A 4 11.60 -18.94 18.47
CA ALA A 4 11.09 -20.30 18.30
C ALA A 4 10.01 -20.38 17.20
N ILE A 5 9.02 -19.46 17.21
CA ILE A 5 8.01 -19.38 16.14
C ILE A 5 8.69 -19.07 14.80
N ARG A 6 9.70 -18.18 14.76
CA ARG A 6 10.43 -17.84 13.53
C ARG A 6 11.13 -19.09 12.95
N ASP A 7 11.80 -19.87 13.77
CA ASP A 7 12.51 -21.07 13.32
C ASP A 7 11.53 -22.16 12.87
N ASN A 8 10.41 -22.29 13.55
CA ASN A 8 9.31 -23.17 13.15
C ASN A 8 8.62 -22.71 11.86
N LEU A 9 8.48 -21.40 11.64
CA LEU A 9 7.97 -20.87 10.37
C LEU A 9 8.92 -21.20 9.20
N LYS A 10 10.24 -21.17 9.39
CA LYS A 10 11.19 -21.63 8.38
C LYS A 10 10.99 -23.10 8.02
N ARG A 11 10.71 -23.97 9.03
CA ARG A 11 10.37 -25.38 8.79
C ARG A 11 9.09 -25.52 7.97
N LEU A 12 8.05 -24.71 8.28
CA LEU A 12 6.80 -24.70 7.53
C LEU A 12 7.00 -24.27 6.06
N LEU A 13 7.85 -23.28 5.81
CA LEU A 13 8.11 -22.71 4.48
C LEU A 13 9.10 -23.53 3.63
N ALA A 14 9.94 -24.38 4.23
CA ALA A 14 10.87 -25.24 3.53
C ALA A 14 10.85 -26.66 4.16
N PRO A 15 9.72 -27.37 4.05
CA PRO A 15 9.53 -28.62 4.76
C PRO A 15 10.29 -29.77 4.10
N ARG A 16 10.87 -30.63 4.94
CA ARG A 16 11.51 -31.89 4.51
C ARG A 16 10.53 -33.06 4.59
N HIS A 17 9.47 -32.94 5.39
CA HIS A 17 8.45 -33.93 5.57
C HIS A 17 7.10 -33.32 5.93
N LEU A 18 6.02 -33.93 5.45
CA LEU A 18 4.67 -33.38 5.51
C LEU A 18 3.70 -34.37 6.18
N ALA A 19 2.63 -33.82 6.78
CA ALA A 19 1.47 -34.62 7.11
C ALA A 19 0.17 -33.92 6.66
N PHE A 20 -0.81 -34.75 6.33
CA PHE A 20 -2.16 -34.33 5.94
C PHE A 20 -3.16 -34.95 6.90
N VAL A 21 -3.97 -34.13 7.57
CA VAL A 21 -4.94 -34.60 8.55
C VAL A 21 -6.35 -34.37 8.02
N GLY A 22 -7.10 -35.44 7.79
CA GLY A 22 -8.46 -35.36 7.28
C GLY A 22 -8.91 -36.57 6.47
N GLY A 23 -9.97 -36.36 5.67
CA GLY A 23 -10.60 -37.41 4.87
C GLY A 23 -10.01 -37.55 3.46
N ARG A 24 -10.84 -38.04 2.50
CA ARG A 24 -10.43 -38.29 1.11
C ARG A 24 -9.87 -37.07 0.39
N SER A 25 -10.33 -35.85 0.71
CA SER A 25 -9.78 -34.63 0.13
C SER A 25 -8.28 -34.49 0.45
N MET A 26 -7.86 -34.90 1.65
CA MET A 26 -6.47 -34.83 2.08
C MET A 26 -5.62 -35.96 1.46
N ALA A 27 -6.18 -37.12 1.25
CA ALA A 27 -5.53 -38.18 0.47
C ALA A 27 -5.20 -37.69 -0.96
N ARG A 28 -6.16 -37.00 -1.60
CA ARG A 28 -5.96 -36.38 -2.93
C ARG A 28 -4.96 -35.23 -2.91
N ALA A 29 -4.95 -34.42 -1.85
CA ALA A 29 -3.97 -33.34 -1.67
C ALA A 29 -2.56 -33.91 -1.54
N LEU A 30 -2.35 -34.93 -0.72
CA LEU A 30 -1.10 -35.64 -0.58
C LEU A 30 -0.62 -36.22 -1.93
N LYS A 31 -1.52 -36.88 -2.67
CA LYS A 31 -1.19 -37.43 -3.99
C LYS A 31 -0.74 -36.33 -4.96
N ARG A 32 -1.48 -35.20 -5.02
CA ARG A 32 -1.09 -34.05 -5.88
C ARG A 32 0.28 -33.48 -5.48
N CYS A 33 0.57 -33.43 -4.18
CA CYS A 33 1.87 -32.98 -3.70
C CYS A 33 2.99 -33.92 -4.18
N ALA A 34 2.77 -35.25 -4.11
CA ALA A 34 3.71 -36.24 -4.64
C ALA A 34 3.88 -36.13 -6.16
N ASP A 35 2.76 -36.05 -6.91
CA ASP A 35 2.75 -35.89 -8.36
C ASP A 35 3.41 -34.55 -8.77
N GLY A 36 3.37 -33.51 -7.93
CA GLY A 36 4.04 -32.23 -8.10
C GLY A 36 5.56 -32.25 -7.85
N GLY A 37 6.11 -33.40 -7.43
CA GLY A 37 7.55 -33.59 -7.30
C GLY A 37 8.11 -33.49 -5.86
N PHE A 38 7.27 -33.44 -4.83
CA PHE A 38 7.76 -33.53 -3.46
C PHE A 38 8.28 -34.93 -3.16
N THR A 39 9.54 -35.03 -2.71
CA THR A 39 10.23 -36.31 -2.52
C THR A 39 10.40 -36.72 -1.04
N GLY A 40 10.07 -35.86 -0.11
CA GLY A 40 10.16 -36.11 1.32
C GLY A 40 9.07 -37.07 1.83
N PRO A 41 9.23 -37.60 3.05
CA PRO A 41 8.20 -38.42 3.70
C PRO A 41 6.88 -37.66 3.86
N MET A 42 5.77 -38.31 3.56
CA MET A 42 4.42 -37.79 3.72
C MET A 42 3.51 -38.78 4.43
N TRP A 43 2.70 -38.30 5.37
CA TRP A 43 1.76 -39.12 6.12
C TRP A 43 0.34 -38.59 5.96
N LEU A 44 -0.61 -39.53 5.87
CA LEU A 44 -2.03 -39.24 5.97
C LEU A 44 -2.54 -39.65 7.35
N VAL A 45 -3.11 -38.72 8.12
CA VAL A 45 -3.66 -39.03 9.44
C VAL A 45 -5.18 -39.06 9.37
N ASN A 46 -5.75 -40.23 9.70
CA ASN A 46 -7.20 -40.43 9.78
C ASN A 46 -7.54 -41.51 10.80
N PRO A 47 -8.36 -41.23 11.85
CA PRO A 47 -8.67 -42.20 12.91
C PRO A 47 -9.68 -43.28 12.49
N GLN A 48 -10.42 -43.08 11.39
CA GLN A 48 -11.53 -43.97 11.01
C GLN A 48 -11.16 -45.01 9.94
N HIS A 49 -10.10 -44.75 9.16
CA HIS A 49 -9.74 -45.59 8.01
C HIS A 49 -8.29 -46.09 8.10
N ASP A 50 -8.02 -47.29 7.65
CA ASP A 50 -6.66 -47.84 7.52
C ASP A 50 -5.98 -47.34 6.25
N SER A 51 -6.77 -47.03 5.25
CA SER A 51 -6.32 -46.38 3.99
C SER A 51 -7.42 -45.57 3.35
N LEU A 52 -7.04 -44.53 2.61
CA LEU A 52 -7.91 -43.70 1.79
C LEU A 52 -7.30 -43.50 0.38
N ASP A 53 -8.07 -43.82 -0.65
CA ASP A 53 -7.64 -43.77 -2.05
C ASP A 53 -6.30 -44.52 -2.31
N GLY A 54 -6.08 -45.65 -1.56
CA GLY A 54 -4.88 -46.48 -1.63
C GLY A 54 -3.68 -45.97 -0.79
N ILE A 55 -3.81 -44.88 -0.09
CA ILE A 55 -2.77 -44.31 0.78
C ILE A 55 -2.99 -44.82 2.21
N PRO A 56 -2.00 -45.47 2.85
CA PRO A 56 -2.09 -45.89 4.25
C PRO A 56 -2.32 -44.72 5.19
N CYS A 57 -3.18 -44.92 6.19
CA CYS A 57 -3.44 -43.90 7.20
C CYS A 57 -2.74 -44.25 8.53
N VAL A 58 -2.13 -43.24 9.13
CA VAL A 58 -1.76 -43.23 10.55
C VAL A 58 -3.00 -42.88 11.36
N ARG A 59 -3.27 -43.64 12.43
CA ARG A 59 -4.53 -43.51 13.19
C ARG A 59 -4.59 -42.27 14.05
N ARG A 60 -3.47 -41.82 14.62
CA ARG A 60 -3.40 -40.67 15.53
C ARG A 60 -2.15 -39.83 15.22
N VAL A 61 -2.19 -38.59 15.54
CA VAL A 61 -1.02 -37.69 15.45
C VAL A 61 0.17 -38.24 16.27
N ALA A 62 -0.11 -38.78 17.45
CA ALA A 62 0.91 -39.35 18.32
C ALA A 62 1.60 -40.60 17.74
N ASP A 63 1.02 -41.25 16.73
CA ASP A 63 1.59 -42.42 16.06
C ASP A 63 2.53 -42.04 14.89
N LEU A 64 2.69 -40.70 14.61
CA LEU A 64 3.69 -40.21 13.66
C LEU A 64 5.11 -40.49 14.18
N PRO A 65 6.07 -40.86 13.33
CA PRO A 65 7.42 -41.22 13.77
C PRO A 65 8.19 -40.03 14.39
N TYR A 66 7.82 -38.82 14.06
CA TYR A 66 8.34 -37.56 14.61
C TYR A 66 7.41 -36.38 14.22
N GLY A 67 7.60 -35.23 14.85
CA GLY A 67 6.85 -34.01 14.52
C GLY A 67 7.19 -33.51 13.10
N PRO A 68 6.22 -33.51 12.16
CA PRO A 68 6.44 -33.03 10.79
C PRO A 68 6.88 -31.55 10.73
N ASP A 69 7.62 -31.18 9.68
CA ASP A 69 7.97 -29.78 9.46
C ASP A 69 6.73 -28.95 9.11
N ALA A 70 5.79 -29.53 8.31
CA ALA A 70 4.55 -28.87 7.96
C ALA A 70 3.37 -29.84 7.94
N VAL A 71 2.23 -29.40 8.44
CA VAL A 71 0.98 -30.19 8.50
C VAL A 71 -0.18 -29.39 7.92
N PHE A 72 -0.98 -30.03 7.06
CA PHE A 72 -2.23 -29.46 6.55
C PHE A 72 -3.43 -30.15 7.23
N ILE A 73 -4.25 -29.35 7.94
CA ILE A 73 -5.37 -29.83 8.73
C ILE A 73 -6.69 -29.44 8.06
N ALA A 74 -7.48 -30.41 7.64
CA ALA A 74 -8.80 -30.22 7.04
C ALA A 74 -9.86 -31.04 7.78
N THR A 75 -10.10 -30.67 9.04
CA THR A 75 -11.13 -31.19 9.92
C THR A 75 -12.08 -30.07 10.34
N ASN A 76 -13.14 -30.38 11.12
CA ASN A 76 -13.96 -29.31 11.70
C ASN A 76 -13.18 -28.52 12.77
N ARG A 77 -13.69 -27.39 13.21
CA ARG A 77 -12.98 -26.45 14.09
C ARG A 77 -12.61 -27.05 15.46
N GLU A 78 -13.47 -27.89 16.03
CA GLU A 78 -13.25 -28.55 17.32
C GLU A 78 -12.12 -29.61 17.23
N LEU A 79 -12.16 -30.44 16.19
CA LEU A 79 -11.11 -31.42 15.92
C LEU A 79 -9.80 -30.74 15.50
N THR A 80 -9.86 -29.62 14.83
CA THR A 80 -8.68 -28.83 14.47
C THR A 80 -7.95 -28.34 15.73
N LEU A 81 -8.68 -27.85 16.74
CA LEU A 81 -8.10 -27.43 18.02
C LEU A 81 -7.39 -28.58 18.73
N ALA A 82 -8.03 -29.75 18.83
CA ALA A 82 -7.44 -30.92 19.44
C ALA A 82 -6.19 -31.42 18.70
N CYS A 83 -6.26 -31.44 17.37
CA CYS A 83 -5.14 -31.81 16.50
C CYS A 83 -3.93 -30.87 16.64
N VAL A 84 -4.16 -29.58 16.71
CA VAL A 84 -3.10 -28.56 16.91
C VAL A 84 -2.38 -28.78 18.24
N ALA A 85 -3.11 -29.05 19.31
CA ALA A 85 -2.51 -29.38 20.62
C ALA A 85 -1.62 -30.62 20.58
N GLU A 86 -2.10 -31.71 19.93
CA GLU A 86 -1.31 -32.93 19.77
C GLU A 86 -0.06 -32.73 18.90
N LEU A 87 -0.17 -31.97 17.80
CA LEU A 87 0.94 -31.62 16.90
C LEU A 87 2.00 -30.78 17.60
N ALA A 88 1.60 -29.80 18.39
CA ALA A 88 2.52 -29.00 19.18
C ALA A 88 3.30 -29.85 20.18
N ALA A 89 2.64 -30.83 20.84
CA ALA A 89 3.26 -31.73 21.83
C ALA A 89 4.35 -32.63 21.24
N ILE A 90 4.27 -33.01 19.95
CA ILE A 90 5.29 -33.82 19.25
C ILE A 90 6.36 -32.99 18.53
N GLY A 91 6.39 -31.66 18.72
CA GLY A 91 7.41 -30.78 18.15
C GLY A 91 7.26 -30.51 16.64
N THR A 92 6.03 -30.46 16.14
CA THR A 92 5.71 -30.05 14.76
C THR A 92 6.22 -28.65 14.47
N GLY A 93 6.77 -28.42 13.29
CA GLY A 93 7.24 -27.10 12.85
C GLY A 93 6.09 -26.13 12.64
N GLY A 94 5.13 -26.49 11.81
CA GLY A 94 3.97 -25.64 11.58
C GLY A 94 2.73 -26.37 11.11
N ALA A 95 1.59 -25.75 11.34
CA ALA A 95 0.28 -26.25 10.93
C ALA A 95 -0.49 -25.20 10.12
N ILE A 96 -1.16 -25.68 9.08
CA ILE A 96 -2.08 -24.90 8.24
C ILE A 96 -3.50 -25.36 8.56
N CYS A 97 -4.35 -24.44 9.03
CA CYS A 97 -5.72 -24.75 9.45
C CYS A 97 -6.72 -24.27 8.40
N TYR A 98 -7.28 -25.25 7.65
CA TYR A 98 -8.25 -24.97 6.59
C TYR A 98 -9.64 -24.60 7.11
N ALA A 99 -10.01 -25.11 8.30
CA ALA A 99 -11.34 -24.93 8.88
C ALA A 99 -11.71 -23.45 9.04
N SER A 100 -12.97 -23.15 8.75
CA SER A 100 -13.66 -21.90 9.10
C SER A 100 -14.48 -22.07 10.39
N GLY A 101 -15.15 -21.00 10.85
CA GLY A 101 -15.98 -20.99 12.05
C GLY A 101 -15.25 -20.48 13.30
N PHE A 102 -14.24 -19.64 13.10
CA PHE A 102 -13.46 -18.97 14.16
C PHE A 102 -13.85 -17.49 14.27
N ALA A 103 -12.90 -16.60 14.44
CA ALA A 103 -13.15 -15.17 14.71
C ALA A 103 -13.97 -14.45 13.63
N GLU A 104 -14.08 -15.00 12.43
CA GLU A 104 -14.91 -14.46 11.35
C GLU A 104 -16.42 -14.68 11.56
N THR A 105 -16.84 -15.49 12.53
CA THR A 105 -18.26 -15.77 12.75
C THR A 105 -18.87 -14.91 13.86
N ASP A 106 -18.38 -15.05 15.08
CA ASP A 106 -18.92 -14.41 16.27
C ASP A 106 -17.92 -14.41 17.45
N VAL A 107 -18.36 -13.90 18.61
CA VAL A 107 -17.57 -13.84 19.85
C VAL A 107 -17.10 -15.24 20.30
N SER A 108 -17.95 -16.28 20.12
CA SER A 108 -17.59 -17.64 20.50
C SER A 108 -16.50 -18.21 19.60
N GLY A 109 -16.57 -17.92 18.30
CA GLY A 109 -15.53 -18.24 17.32
C GLY A 109 -14.22 -17.51 17.60
N ALA A 110 -14.27 -16.26 18.04
CA ALA A 110 -13.09 -15.51 18.45
C ALA A 110 -12.41 -16.13 19.69
N ALA A 111 -13.18 -16.57 20.69
CA ALA A 111 -12.67 -17.28 21.86
C ALA A 111 -12.01 -18.61 21.47
N LEU A 112 -12.62 -19.37 20.55
CA LEU A 112 -12.06 -20.61 20.02
C LEU A 112 -10.74 -20.38 19.26
N GLN A 113 -10.65 -19.28 18.52
CA GLN A 113 -9.40 -18.88 17.85
C GLN A 113 -8.27 -18.58 18.84
N GLN A 114 -8.58 -17.92 19.95
CA GLN A 114 -7.58 -17.68 21.00
C GLN A 114 -7.10 -19.00 21.64
N GLN A 115 -8.01 -19.95 21.86
CA GLN A 115 -7.64 -21.29 22.33
C GLN A 115 -6.75 -22.02 21.31
N LEU A 116 -7.03 -21.89 20.01
CA LEU A 116 -6.23 -22.48 18.94
C LEU A 116 -4.80 -21.92 18.95
N VAL A 117 -4.63 -20.61 19.06
CA VAL A 117 -3.31 -19.97 19.16
C VAL A 117 -2.56 -20.40 20.43
N SER A 118 -3.27 -20.49 21.57
CA SER A 118 -2.68 -20.96 22.82
C SER A 118 -2.23 -22.42 22.73
N ALA A 119 -3.01 -23.27 22.08
CA ALA A 119 -2.67 -24.69 21.85
C ALA A 119 -1.49 -24.88 20.91
N ALA A 120 -1.31 -23.99 19.93
CA ALA A 120 -0.17 -24.03 19.01
C ALA A 120 1.17 -23.69 19.71
N GLY A 121 1.14 -22.83 20.75
CA GLY A 121 2.35 -22.40 21.45
C GLY A 121 3.39 -21.81 20.49
N ASP A 122 4.58 -22.40 20.45
CA ASP A 122 5.67 -22.01 19.56
C ASP A 122 5.59 -22.64 18.15
N MET A 123 4.67 -23.57 17.88
CA MET A 123 4.42 -24.10 16.54
C MET A 123 3.88 -22.97 15.62
N ALA A 124 4.41 -22.88 14.41
CA ALA A 124 3.96 -21.88 13.43
C ALA A 124 2.52 -22.20 12.94
N LEU A 125 1.56 -21.30 13.18
CA LEU A 125 0.15 -21.52 12.85
C LEU A 125 -0.30 -20.58 11.73
N LEU A 126 -0.63 -21.12 10.55
CA LEU A 126 -1.20 -20.38 9.42
C LEU A 126 -2.71 -20.58 9.35
N GLY A 127 -3.45 -19.51 9.21
CA GLY A 127 -4.91 -19.47 9.20
C GLY A 127 -5.48 -19.13 10.60
N PRO A 128 -6.62 -19.69 11.04
CA PRO A 128 -7.53 -20.59 10.31
C PRO A 128 -8.26 -19.92 9.14
N ASN A 129 -9.21 -20.63 8.54
CA ASN A 129 -10.00 -20.14 7.41
C ASN A 129 -9.10 -19.71 6.22
N CYS A 130 -8.17 -20.58 5.83
CA CYS A 130 -7.21 -20.31 4.76
C CYS A 130 -7.08 -21.50 3.80
N TYR A 131 -6.78 -21.24 2.52
CA TYR A 131 -6.57 -22.30 1.52
C TYR A 131 -5.25 -23.06 1.72
N GLY A 132 -4.21 -22.42 2.27
CA GLY A 132 -2.96 -23.10 2.55
C GLY A 132 -1.73 -22.42 1.97
N LEU A 133 -0.72 -23.25 1.70
CA LEU A 133 0.60 -22.88 1.22
C LEU A 133 1.00 -23.71 0.00
N LEU A 134 1.43 -23.03 -1.06
CA LEU A 134 2.14 -23.61 -2.20
C LEU A 134 3.58 -23.13 -2.17
N ASP A 135 4.51 -24.06 -2.12
CA ASP A 135 5.95 -23.84 -2.21
C ASP A 135 6.48 -24.51 -3.47
N TYR A 136 6.70 -23.72 -4.51
CA TYR A 136 7.21 -24.19 -5.79
C TYR A 136 8.74 -24.25 -5.87
N LEU A 137 9.45 -23.77 -4.83
CA LEU A 137 10.91 -23.95 -4.71
C LEU A 137 11.29 -25.35 -4.23
N HIS A 138 10.42 -25.96 -3.39
CA HIS A 138 10.64 -27.30 -2.82
C HIS A 138 9.55 -28.30 -3.23
N SER A 139 8.67 -27.93 -4.16
CA SER A 139 7.54 -28.73 -4.64
C SER A 139 6.57 -29.17 -3.54
N ALA A 140 6.45 -28.42 -2.44
CA ALA A 140 5.55 -28.74 -1.34
C ALA A 140 4.21 -28.01 -1.50
N ALA A 141 3.13 -28.78 -1.72
CA ALA A 141 1.79 -28.27 -1.91
C ALA A 141 0.87 -28.72 -0.75
N LEU A 142 0.76 -27.87 0.28
CA LEU A 142 -0.22 -28.04 1.35
C LEU A 142 -1.49 -27.27 0.97
N TRP A 143 -2.24 -27.86 0.02
CA TRP A 143 -3.30 -27.19 -0.72
C TRP A 143 -4.49 -28.13 -0.99
N PRO A 144 -5.76 -27.71 -0.77
CA PRO A 144 -6.90 -28.64 -0.77
C PRO A 144 -7.38 -29.07 -2.17
N VAL A 145 -7.09 -28.27 -3.20
CA VAL A 145 -7.60 -28.44 -4.56
C VAL A 145 -6.47 -28.49 -5.60
N ALA A 146 -6.79 -28.63 -6.88
CA ALA A 146 -5.79 -28.52 -7.95
C ALA A 146 -5.22 -27.11 -8.04
N HIS A 147 -4.00 -26.99 -8.53
CA HIS A 147 -3.31 -25.75 -8.85
C HIS A 147 -2.53 -25.90 -10.17
N GLY A 148 -2.33 -24.80 -10.89
CA GLY A 148 -1.65 -24.81 -12.20
C GLY A 148 -0.16 -24.45 -12.14
N GLY A 149 0.40 -24.17 -10.95
CA GLY A 149 1.79 -23.75 -10.80
C GLY A 149 2.78 -24.89 -11.03
N LYS A 150 3.98 -24.49 -11.46
CA LYS A 150 5.11 -25.40 -11.73
C LYS A 150 6.29 -25.02 -10.84
N ALA A 151 7.21 -25.97 -10.60
CA ALA A 151 8.45 -25.70 -9.89
C ALA A 151 9.26 -24.59 -10.58
N VAL A 152 9.88 -23.73 -9.80
CA VAL A 152 10.70 -22.60 -10.25
C VAL A 152 12.02 -22.57 -9.49
N GLU A 153 13.08 -22.03 -10.13
CA GLU A 153 14.36 -21.82 -9.45
C GLU A 153 14.33 -20.57 -8.53
N LYS A 154 13.62 -19.53 -8.98
CA LYS A 154 13.40 -18.28 -8.24
C LYS A 154 12.08 -17.65 -8.68
N GLY A 155 11.51 -16.78 -7.88
CA GLY A 155 10.26 -16.13 -8.25
C GLY A 155 9.69 -15.25 -7.13
N VAL A 156 8.43 -14.89 -7.29
CA VAL A 156 7.71 -14.00 -6.36
C VAL A 156 7.06 -14.80 -5.22
N ALA A 157 6.98 -14.21 -4.04
CA ALA A 157 6.14 -14.72 -2.96
C ALA A 157 4.83 -13.94 -2.89
N VAL A 158 3.71 -14.64 -3.04
CA VAL A 158 2.37 -14.02 -3.00
C VAL A 158 1.68 -14.36 -1.69
N LEU A 159 1.28 -13.35 -0.94
CA LEU A 159 0.51 -13.45 0.29
C LEU A 159 -0.87 -12.82 0.08
N THR A 160 -1.92 -13.59 0.34
CA THR A 160 -3.30 -13.12 0.10
C THR A 160 -4.22 -13.47 1.27
N GLN A 161 -5.13 -12.59 1.59
CA GLN A 161 -6.19 -12.83 2.57
C GLN A 161 -7.38 -13.58 1.97
N SER A 162 -7.49 -13.62 0.63
CA SER A 162 -8.54 -14.33 -0.08
C SER A 162 -8.06 -15.67 -0.64
N GLY A 163 -8.65 -16.76 -0.17
CA GLY A 163 -8.39 -18.11 -0.70
C GLY A 163 -8.77 -18.25 -2.17
N ASN A 164 -9.91 -17.66 -2.60
CA ASN A 164 -10.33 -17.71 -3.98
C ASN A 164 -9.42 -16.91 -4.92
N PHE A 165 -8.89 -15.78 -4.46
CA PHE A 165 -7.89 -15.03 -5.24
C PHE A 165 -6.62 -15.87 -5.44
N ALA A 166 -6.13 -16.53 -4.38
CA ALA A 166 -4.98 -17.44 -4.48
C ALA A 166 -5.24 -18.59 -5.45
N TYR A 167 -6.41 -19.23 -5.35
CA TYR A 167 -6.81 -20.31 -6.26
C TYR A 167 -6.79 -19.84 -7.72
N ASN A 168 -7.49 -18.75 -8.04
CA ASN A 168 -7.57 -18.23 -9.41
C ASN A 168 -6.20 -17.79 -9.95
N LEU A 169 -5.37 -17.16 -9.10
CA LEU A 169 -4.03 -16.76 -9.49
C LEU A 169 -3.13 -17.97 -9.78
N SER A 170 -3.26 -19.06 -8.98
CA SER A 170 -2.51 -20.31 -9.22
C SER A 170 -2.87 -21.00 -10.53
N MET A 171 -4.08 -20.75 -11.05
CA MET A 171 -4.58 -21.30 -12.32
C MET A 171 -4.36 -20.34 -13.51
N SER A 172 -3.81 -19.17 -13.27
CA SER A 172 -3.61 -18.14 -14.30
C SER A 172 -2.53 -18.55 -15.31
N ASP A 173 -2.84 -18.46 -16.60
CA ASP A 173 -1.87 -18.68 -17.70
C ASP A 173 -1.15 -17.39 -18.09
N ARG A 174 -0.56 -16.67 -17.12
CA ARG A 174 0.25 -15.48 -17.39
C ARG A 174 1.73 -15.67 -17.14
N SER A 175 2.16 -16.90 -16.86
CA SER A 175 3.56 -17.27 -16.59
C SER A 175 4.23 -16.41 -15.50
N LEU A 176 3.47 -16.05 -14.44
CA LEU A 176 4.05 -15.45 -13.24
C LEU A 176 4.89 -16.51 -12.53
N PRO A 177 6.19 -16.29 -12.32
CA PRO A 177 7.05 -17.26 -11.62
C PRO A 177 6.81 -17.16 -10.11
N ILE A 178 5.89 -17.97 -9.62
CA ILE A 178 5.52 -18.00 -8.20
C ILE A 178 6.48 -18.93 -7.47
N ALA A 179 7.27 -18.41 -6.53
CA ALA A 179 8.08 -19.20 -5.60
C ALA A 179 7.23 -19.70 -4.43
N TYR A 180 6.45 -18.81 -3.83
CA TYR A 180 5.53 -19.10 -2.75
C TYR A 180 4.17 -18.46 -2.98
N MET A 181 3.11 -19.16 -2.60
CA MET A 181 1.78 -18.58 -2.48
C MET A 181 1.14 -19.05 -1.17
N ALA A 182 0.80 -18.10 -0.31
CA ALA A 182 0.12 -18.38 0.96
C ALA A 182 -1.20 -17.62 1.06
N SER A 183 -2.26 -18.35 1.39
CA SER A 183 -3.53 -17.77 1.82
C SER A 183 -3.48 -17.66 3.35
N VAL A 184 -3.54 -16.45 3.89
CA VAL A 184 -3.30 -16.23 5.33
C VAL A 184 -4.57 -16.33 6.20
N GLY A 185 -5.76 -16.33 5.59
CA GLY A 185 -7.04 -16.46 6.29
C GLY A 185 -7.20 -15.43 7.41
N ASN A 186 -7.62 -15.89 8.59
CA ASN A 186 -7.87 -15.04 9.75
C ASN A 186 -6.61 -14.42 10.38
N GLN A 187 -5.41 -14.84 9.98
CA GLN A 187 -4.15 -14.35 10.56
C GLN A 187 -4.15 -14.42 12.10
N ALA A 188 -4.46 -15.60 12.65
CA ALA A 188 -4.63 -15.76 14.09
C ALA A 188 -3.31 -15.61 14.87
N GLN A 189 -2.23 -16.24 14.39
CA GLN A 189 -0.88 -16.13 14.93
C GLN A 189 0.08 -15.53 13.88
N LEU A 190 0.13 -16.11 12.69
CA LEU A 190 0.97 -15.64 11.58
C LEU A 190 0.14 -14.81 10.61
N GLY A 191 0.57 -13.58 10.38
CA GLY A 191 -0.01 -12.69 9.38
C GLY A 191 0.96 -12.36 8.26
N VAL A 192 0.57 -11.38 7.46
CA VAL A 192 1.38 -10.90 6.33
C VAL A 192 2.76 -10.44 6.79
N ALA A 193 2.85 -9.72 7.91
CA ALA A 193 4.11 -9.17 8.42
C ALA A 193 5.12 -10.27 8.80
N GLU A 194 4.67 -11.30 9.49
CA GLU A 194 5.50 -12.42 9.96
C GLU A 194 6.00 -13.27 8.79
N LEU A 195 5.13 -13.54 7.81
CA LEU A 195 5.49 -14.28 6.59
C LEU A 195 6.48 -13.50 5.74
N MET A 196 6.24 -12.20 5.51
CA MET A 196 7.17 -11.33 4.78
C MET A 196 8.56 -11.33 5.42
N ASP A 197 8.63 -11.18 6.74
CA ASP A 197 9.90 -11.11 7.45
C ASP A 197 10.78 -12.35 7.22
N VAL A 198 10.18 -13.55 7.16
CA VAL A 198 10.91 -14.79 6.90
C VAL A 198 11.17 -15.02 5.41
N LEU A 199 10.19 -14.76 4.54
CA LEU A 199 10.33 -14.95 3.09
C LEU A 199 11.37 -14.02 2.48
N LEU A 200 11.59 -12.84 3.05
CA LEU A 200 12.66 -11.94 2.65
C LEU A 200 14.07 -12.47 2.94
N ASP A 201 14.22 -13.52 3.76
CA ASP A 201 15.50 -14.19 3.98
C ASP A 201 15.77 -15.31 2.97
N GLU A 202 14.78 -15.72 2.18
CA GLU A 202 14.96 -16.68 1.08
C GLU A 202 15.54 -15.95 -0.15
N PRO A 203 16.78 -16.24 -0.57
CA PRO A 203 17.46 -15.50 -1.65
C PRO A 203 16.83 -15.71 -3.03
N ARG A 204 15.98 -16.73 -3.19
CA ARG A 204 15.26 -17.02 -4.44
C ARG A 204 13.94 -16.26 -4.57
N VAL A 205 13.52 -15.52 -3.52
CA VAL A 205 12.37 -14.60 -3.58
C VAL A 205 12.80 -13.27 -4.16
N THR A 206 12.24 -12.90 -5.32
CA THR A 206 12.61 -11.72 -6.08
C THR A 206 11.68 -10.53 -5.90
N ALA A 207 10.44 -10.75 -5.49
CA ALA A 207 9.47 -9.74 -5.14
C ALA A 207 8.40 -10.32 -4.21
N ILE A 208 7.69 -9.44 -3.48
CA ILE A 208 6.55 -9.79 -2.64
C ILE A 208 5.26 -9.26 -3.27
N GLY A 209 4.30 -10.12 -3.52
CA GLY A 209 2.95 -9.74 -3.94
C GLY A 209 1.98 -9.83 -2.76
N LEU A 210 1.23 -8.77 -2.52
CA LEU A 210 0.26 -8.70 -1.43
C LEU A 210 -1.15 -8.42 -1.97
N HIS A 211 -2.11 -9.28 -1.62
CA HIS A 211 -3.52 -8.99 -1.78
C HIS A 211 -4.13 -8.81 -0.38
N LEU A 212 -4.51 -7.56 -0.06
CA LEU A 212 -4.84 -7.13 1.31
C LEU A 212 -6.28 -6.66 1.43
N GLU A 213 -6.97 -7.12 2.46
CA GLU A 213 -8.22 -6.57 2.98
C GLU A 213 -7.93 -5.64 4.17
N GLY A 214 -6.93 -5.99 5.02
CA GLY A 214 -6.46 -5.20 6.15
C GLY A 214 -5.14 -5.70 6.72
N LEU A 215 -4.44 -4.87 7.49
CA LEU A 215 -3.20 -5.22 8.19
C LEU A 215 -3.47 -5.29 9.69
N LYS A 216 -3.15 -6.41 10.34
CA LYS A 216 -3.27 -6.58 11.79
C LYS A 216 -2.05 -6.10 12.59
N ASN A 217 -0.88 -6.12 11.97
CA ASN A 217 0.40 -5.76 12.59
C ASN A 217 1.13 -4.74 11.74
N VAL A 218 0.64 -3.48 11.75
CA VAL A 218 1.24 -2.39 10.96
C VAL A 218 2.71 -2.13 11.32
N PRO A 219 3.14 -2.12 12.60
CA PRO A 219 4.55 -1.98 12.94
C PRO A 219 5.42 -3.14 12.44
N GLY A 220 4.93 -4.37 12.51
CA GLY A 220 5.62 -5.55 11.96
C GLY A 220 5.74 -5.47 10.44
N PHE A 221 4.66 -5.06 9.77
CA PHE A 221 4.64 -4.82 8.33
C PHE A 221 5.64 -3.74 7.92
N ALA A 222 5.70 -2.63 8.64
CA ALA A 222 6.66 -1.55 8.36
C ALA A 222 8.11 -2.03 8.45
N ARG A 223 8.46 -2.80 9.50
CA ARG A 223 9.82 -3.38 9.62
C ARG A 223 10.14 -4.35 8.49
N ALA A 224 9.19 -5.21 8.10
CA ALA A 224 9.39 -6.12 6.98
C ALA A 224 9.52 -5.37 5.64
N ALA A 225 8.75 -4.30 5.44
CA ALA A 225 8.86 -3.46 4.25
C ALA A 225 10.20 -2.70 4.20
N HIS A 226 10.69 -2.19 5.32
CA HIS A 226 12.03 -1.59 5.40
C HIS A 226 13.14 -2.59 5.05
N LYS A 227 13.06 -3.81 5.60
CA LYS A 227 13.96 -4.92 5.26
C LYS A 227 13.92 -5.25 3.76
N ALA A 228 12.74 -5.20 3.14
CA ALA A 228 12.58 -5.39 1.70
C ALA A 228 13.26 -4.27 0.89
N LEU A 229 13.11 -2.99 1.33
CA LEU A 229 13.83 -1.85 0.74
C LEU A 229 15.34 -2.03 0.80
N GLU A 230 15.90 -2.43 1.97
CA GLU A 230 17.33 -2.67 2.13
C GLU A 230 17.84 -3.76 1.16
N LYS A 231 17.08 -4.85 1.04
CA LYS A 231 17.40 -5.97 0.14
C LYS A 231 17.11 -5.69 -1.34
N GLY A 232 16.44 -4.59 -1.67
CA GLY A 232 16.03 -4.26 -3.04
C GLY A 232 14.95 -5.19 -3.59
N ILE A 233 14.12 -5.78 -2.72
CA ILE A 233 13.01 -6.65 -3.08
C ILE A 233 11.73 -5.82 -3.13
N PRO A 234 11.12 -5.55 -4.31
CA PRO A 234 9.90 -4.77 -4.41
C PRO A 234 8.70 -5.46 -3.73
N ILE A 235 7.85 -4.66 -3.10
CA ILE A 235 6.56 -5.10 -2.58
C ILE A 235 5.46 -4.50 -3.45
N ILE A 236 4.62 -5.34 -4.04
CA ILE A 236 3.48 -4.94 -4.87
C ILE A 236 2.20 -5.27 -4.11
N ALA A 237 1.34 -4.29 -3.87
CA ALA A 237 0.13 -4.44 -3.08
C ALA A 237 -1.14 -4.13 -3.89
N LEU A 238 -2.06 -5.07 -3.91
CA LEU A 238 -3.44 -4.92 -4.33
C LEU A 238 -4.32 -4.82 -3.08
N LYS A 239 -4.83 -3.62 -2.77
CA LYS A 239 -5.73 -3.39 -1.62
C LYS A 239 -7.18 -3.43 -2.07
N THR A 240 -7.99 -4.25 -1.41
CA THR A 240 -9.44 -4.31 -1.56
C THR A 240 -10.15 -3.63 -0.38
N GLY A 241 -11.46 -3.39 -0.47
CA GLY A 241 -12.17 -2.61 0.55
C GLY A 241 -11.87 -1.11 0.47
N VAL A 242 -11.68 -0.57 -0.73
CA VAL A 242 -11.34 0.83 -1.01
C VAL A 242 -12.57 1.74 -0.97
N SER A 243 -13.69 1.28 -1.51
CA SER A 243 -14.96 2.00 -1.47
C SER A 243 -15.67 1.80 -0.12
N GLN A 244 -16.62 2.68 0.21
CA GLN A 244 -17.40 2.54 1.44
C GLN A 244 -18.07 1.16 1.54
N ILE A 245 -18.74 0.71 0.48
CA ILE A 245 -19.37 -0.62 0.43
C ILE A 245 -18.31 -1.72 0.54
N GLY A 246 -17.16 -1.57 -0.14
CA GLY A 246 -16.07 -2.51 -0.07
C GLY A 246 -15.47 -2.62 1.34
N ALA A 247 -15.37 -1.50 2.07
CA ALA A 247 -14.91 -1.48 3.45
C ALA A 247 -15.90 -2.17 4.41
N GLU A 248 -17.19 -1.96 4.23
CA GLU A 248 -18.25 -2.65 4.97
C GLU A 248 -18.22 -4.17 4.76
N LEU A 249 -18.01 -4.61 3.50
CA LEU A 249 -17.84 -6.03 3.18
C LEU A 249 -16.57 -6.62 3.80
N ALA A 250 -15.44 -5.90 3.75
CA ALA A 250 -14.18 -6.36 4.35
C ALA A 250 -14.32 -6.50 5.87
N LEU A 251 -15.00 -5.59 6.56
CA LEU A 251 -15.30 -5.67 7.99
C LEU A 251 -16.08 -6.94 8.35
N SER A 252 -17.07 -7.31 7.54
CA SER A 252 -17.89 -8.52 7.77
C SER A 252 -17.11 -9.81 7.57
N HIS A 253 -16.04 -9.80 6.75
CA HIS A 253 -15.25 -11.00 6.41
C HIS A 253 -14.04 -11.23 7.31
N THR A 254 -13.38 -10.18 7.78
CA THR A 254 -12.07 -10.33 8.44
C THR A 254 -12.03 -9.94 9.91
N SER A 255 -13.14 -9.41 10.47
CA SER A 255 -13.19 -8.84 11.85
C SER A 255 -12.10 -7.79 12.11
N SER A 256 -11.39 -7.33 11.10
CA SER A 256 -10.39 -6.28 11.19
C SER A 256 -11.00 -4.96 10.73
N LEU A 257 -10.89 -3.92 11.56
CA LEU A 257 -11.18 -2.56 11.15
C LEU A 257 -10.27 -2.22 9.97
N SER A 258 -10.83 -2.16 8.76
CA SER A 258 -10.08 -1.62 7.63
C SER A 258 -9.94 -0.11 7.89
N GLY A 259 -8.75 0.36 8.22
CA GLY A 259 -8.47 1.79 8.30
C GLY A 259 -8.82 2.48 6.98
N SER A 260 -9.00 3.79 7.02
CA SER A 260 -9.28 4.59 5.81
C SER A 260 -8.28 4.25 4.70
N ASP A 261 -8.75 4.06 3.47
CA ASP A 261 -7.92 3.74 2.30
C ASP A 261 -6.79 4.77 2.09
N ALA A 262 -7.04 6.04 2.40
CA ALA A 262 -6.05 7.10 2.36
C ALA A 262 -4.86 6.87 3.31
N LEU A 263 -5.06 6.14 4.42
CA LEU A 263 -3.97 5.78 5.33
C LEU A 263 -3.09 4.67 4.77
N TYR A 264 -3.67 3.73 4.02
CA TYR A 264 -2.89 2.75 3.27
C TYR A 264 -2.06 3.41 2.18
N ASP A 265 -2.59 4.40 1.45
CA ASP A 265 -1.81 5.18 0.49
C ASP A 265 -0.60 5.85 1.15
N SER A 266 -0.83 6.52 2.29
CA SER A 266 0.23 7.16 3.05
C SER A 266 1.27 6.15 3.57
N LEU A 267 0.81 4.99 4.09
CA LEU A 267 1.69 3.92 4.57
C LEU A 267 2.54 3.35 3.43
N PHE A 268 1.92 3.03 2.29
CA PHE A 268 2.61 2.42 1.15
C PHE A 268 3.62 3.39 0.54
N ALA A 269 3.27 4.65 0.36
CA ALA A 269 4.19 5.68 -0.11
C ALA A 269 5.39 5.84 0.84
N ARG A 270 5.16 5.87 2.16
CA ARG A 270 6.22 5.96 3.17
C ARG A 270 7.17 4.77 3.16
N LEU A 271 6.67 3.57 2.87
CA LEU A 271 7.43 2.32 2.93
C LEU A 271 7.91 1.84 1.55
N GLY A 272 7.69 2.59 0.49
CA GLY A 272 8.09 2.20 -0.87
C GLY A 272 7.32 0.99 -1.41
N VAL A 273 6.09 0.77 -0.95
CA VAL A 273 5.22 -0.30 -1.45
C VAL A 273 4.51 0.17 -2.70
N ILE A 274 4.65 -0.58 -3.79
CA ILE A 274 4.00 -0.30 -5.08
C ILE A 274 2.53 -0.67 -4.99
N ARG A 275 1.63 0.32 -5.02
CA ARG A 275 0.19 0.07 -5.05
C ARG A 275 -0.31 -0.12 -6.48
N VAL A 276 -1.17 -1.13 -6.67
CA VAL A 276 -1.85 -1.42 -7.96
C VAL A 276 -3.36 -1.48 -7.77
N SER A 277 -4.10 -1.23 -8.85
CA SER A 277 -5.56 -1.05 -8.81
C SER A 277 -6.36 -2.30 -9.20
N GLY A 278 -5.72 -3.35 -9.75
CA GLY A 278 -6.45 -4.53 -10.21
C GLY A 278 -5.57 -5.76 -10.41
N PRO A 279 -6.19 -6.94 -10.60
CA PRO A 279 -5.47 -8.20 -10.73
C PRO A 279 -4.47 -8.24 -11.92
N VAL A 280 -4.82 -7.63 -13.06
CA VAL A 280 -3.94 -7.59 -14.23
C VAL A 280 -2.69 -6.77 -13.92
N SER A 281 -2.86 -5.55 -13.44
CA SER A 281 -1.72 -4.70 -13.06
C SER A 281 -0.90 -5.31 -11.92
N PHE A 282 -1.52 -6.09 -11.02
CA PHE A 282 -0.80 -6.85 -9.98
C PHE A 282 0.12 -7.89 -10.61
N VAL A 283 -0.39 -8.72 -11.49
CA VAL A 283 0.39 -9.78 -12.15
C VAL A 283 1.50 -9.19 -13.02
N GLU A 284 1.20 -8.21 -13.88
CA GLU A 284 2.20 -7.65 -14.78
C GLU A 284 3.30 -6.88 -14.02
N THR A 285 2.96 -6.18 -12.94
CA THR A 285 3.98 -5.51 -12.10
C THR A 285 4.86 -6.54 -11.36
N LEU A 286 4.28 -7.65 -10.87
CA LEU A 286 5.05 -8.75 -10.28
C LEU A 286 5.96 -9.43 -11.31
N LYS A 287 5.51 -9.63 -12.55
CA LYS A 287 6.36 -10.17 -13.65
C LYS A 287 7.52 -9.25 -13.96
N ALA A 288 7.29 -7.93 -14.03
CA ALA A 288 8.35 -6.95 -14.21
C ALA A 288 9.38 -7.00 -13.07
N ALA A 289 8.92 -7.15 -11.82
CA ALA A 289 9.77 -7.27 -10.64
C ALA A 289 10.50 -8.63 -10.53
N ALA A 290 9.89 -9.71 -11.06
CA ALA A 290 10.40 -11.08 -10.91
C ALA A 290 11.72 -11.34 -11.63
N CYS A 291 12.06 -10.56 -12.65
CA CYS A 291 13.23 -10.80 -13.52
C CYS A 291 14.58 -10.56 -12.81
N GLY A 292 14.58 -9.95 -11.64
CA GLY A 292 15.78 -9.74 -10.81
C GLY A 292 16.71 -8.61 -11.30
N ASN A 293 16.62 -8.20 -12.55
CA ASN A 293 17.34 -7.06 -13.11
C ASN A 293 16.38 -5.89 -13.28
N LEU A 294 16.20 -5.11 -12.21
CA LEU A 294 15.35 -3.94 -12.24
C LEU A 294 16.02 -2.79 -13.01
N PRO A 295 15.25 -1.90 -13.68
CA PRO A 295 15.83 -0.77 -14.43
C PRO A 295 16.57 0.19 -13.50
N GLY A 296 17.66 0.79 -13.99
CA GLY A 296 18.42 1.80 -13.24
C GLY A 296 17.72 3.17 -13.16
N GLY A 297 16.75 3.40 -14.04
CA GLY A 297 15.98 4.64 -14.14
C GLY A 297 14.77 4.47 -15.06
N ASN A 298 14.24 5.58 -15.58
CA ASN A 298 13.02 5.61 -16.38
C ASN A 298 13.24 5.82 -17.90
N CYS A 299 14.51 5.80 -18.37
CA CYS A 299 14.84 5.95 -19.79
C CYS A 299 14.65 4.63 -20.54
N LEU A 300 13.82 4.63 -21.59
CA LEU A 300 13.45 3.45 -22.35
C LEU A 300 13.75 3.60 -23.84
N ILE A 301 14.47 2.64 -24.45
CA ILE A 301 14.49 2.46 -25.88
C ILE A 301 13.43 1.45 -26.28
N ALA A 302 12.53 1.81 -27.17
CA ALA A 302 11.38 0.99 -27.54
C ALA A 302 11.41 0.65 -29.04
N LEU A 303 11.11 -0.61 -29.34
CA LEU A 303 11.16 -1.20 -30.68
C LEU A 303 9.80 -1.81 -31.03
N ALA A 304 9.27 -1.49 -32.19
CA ALA A 304 8.05 -2.06 -32.74
C ALA A 304 8.14 -2.21 -34.26
N CYS A 305 7.35 -3.08 -34.85
CA CYS A 305 7.33 -3.26 -36.33
C CYS A 305 6.23 -2.43 -37.02
N SER A 306 5.59 -1.52 -36.30
CA SER A 306 4.43 -0.77 -36.76
C SER A 306 4.44 0.65 -36.18
N GLY A 307 4.15 1.64 -37.04
CA GLY A 307 3.97 3.03 -36.62
C GLY A 307 2.79 3.22 -35.67
N GLY A 308 1.76 2.39 -35.75
CA GLY A 308 0.63 2.39 -34.80
C GLY A 308 1.08 2.01 -33.40
N ASP A 309 1.86 0.94 -33.26
CA ASP A 309 2.40 0.52 -31.96
C ASP A 309 3.40 1.54 -31.41
N ALA A 310 4.25 2.13 -32.26
CA ALA A 310 5.16 3.19 -31.86
C ALA A 310 4.40 4.41 -31.27
N GLY A 311 3.25 4.78 -31.86
CA GLY A 311 2.38 5.82 -31.34
C GLY A 311 1.78 5.46 -29.98
N LEU A 312 1.24 4.25 -29.81
CA LEU A 312 0.71 3.77 -28.54
C LEU A 312 1.79 3.72 -27.45
N ILE A 313 3.00 3.26 -27.79
CA ILE A 313 4.12 3.25 -26.85
C ILE A 313 4.43 4.67 -26.36
N ALA A 314 4.48 5.64 -27.26
CA ALA A 314 4.78 7.03 -26.90
C ALA A 314 3.73 7.59 -25.92
N ASP A 315 2.42 7.39 -26.21
CA ASP A 315 1.32 7.85 -25.36
C ASP A 315 1.34 7.19 -23.98
N TYR A 316 1.58 5.88 -23.91
CA TYR A 316 1.63 5.18 -22.62
C TYR A 316 2.93 5.44 -21.85
N ALA A 317 4.06 5.65 -22.54
CA ALA A 317 5.31 6.04 -21.90
C ALA A 317 5.16 7.41 -21.18
N GLU A 318 4.55 8.40 -21.83
CA GLU A 318 4.28 9.69 -21.24
C GLU A 318 3.38 9.59 -20.00
N ARG A 319 2.29 8.84 -20.09
CA ARG A 319 1.37 8.59 -18.95
C ARG A 319 2.05 7.96 -17.75
N ASN A 320 3.06 7.11 -18.00
CA ASN A 320 3.78 6.37 -16.96
C ASN A 320 5.16 6.98 -16.64
N GLN A 321 5.41 8.22 -17.05
CA GLN A 321 6.62 9.00 -16.76
C GLN A 321 7.91 8.30 -17.23
N LEU A 322 7.83 7.50 -18.30
CA LEU A 322 8.97 6.88 -18.95
C LEU A 322 9.51 7.84 -20.00
N ALA A 323 10.80 8.08 -19.94
CA ALA A 323 11.49 8.95 -20.90
C ALA A 323 11.92 8.14 -22.14
N LEU A 324 11.68 8.69 -23.31
CA LEU A 324 12.07 8.09 -24.59
C LEU A 324 13.22 8.94 -25.20
N PRO A 325 14.50 8.63 -24.91
CA PRO A 325 15.64 9.39 -25.40
C PRO A 325 15.73 9.34 -26.94
N LYS A 326 16.14 10.46 -27.55
CA LYS A 326 16.29 10.53 -29.01
C LYS A 326 17.51 9.71 -29.45
N LEU A 327 17.37 9.03 -30.59
CA LEU A 327 18.51 8.42 -31.29
C LEU A 327 19.52 9.50 -31.71
N ASP A 328 20.81 9.24 -31.53
CA ASP A 328 21.84 10.17 -31.95
C ASP A 328 22.04 10.18 -33.49
N ALA A 329 22.86 11.11 -33.99
CA ALA A 329 23.11 11.24 -35.45
C ALA A 329 23.80 10.00 -36.03
N GLY A 330 24.70 9.36 -35.27
CA GLY A 330 25.39 8.15 -35.70
C GLY A 330 24.45 6.98 -35.81
N GLN A 331 23.62 6.76 -34.77
CA GLN A 331 22.60 5.72 -34.78
C GLN A 331 21.63 5.88 -35.97
N ARG A 332 21.13 7.09 -36.20
CA ARG A 332 20.24 7.36 -37.33
C ARG A 332 20.93 7.09 -38.69
N ALA A 333 22.20 7.46 -38.84
CA ALA A 333 22.94 7.21 -40.06
C ALA A 333 23.17 5.70 -40.32
N GLU A 334 23.43 4.92 -39.29
CA GLU A 334 23.58 3.47 -39.39
C GLU A 334 22.23 2.78 -39.64
N LEU A 335 21.18 3.17 -38.93
CA LEU A 335 19.83 2.63 -39.15
C LEU A 335 19.30 2.94 -40.55
N ALA A 336 19.62 4.10 -41.13
CA ALA A 336 19.28 4.43 -42.50
C ALA A 336 19.92 3.51 -43.58
N GLN A 337 20.97 2.76 -43.23
CA GLN A 337 21.59 1.77 -44.13
C GLN A 337 20.88 0.41 -44.02
N VAL A 338 20.11 0.17 -43.02
CA VAL A 338 19.45 -1.12 -42.72
C VAL A 338 17.97 -1.06 -42.97
N LEU A 339 17.33 0.05 -42.58
CA LEU A 339 15.91 0.25 -42.70
C LEU A 339 15.49 0.95 -43.99
N PRO A 340 14.25 0.73 -44.48
CA PRO A 340 13.76 1.42 -45.67
C PRO A 340 13.79 2.95 -45.50
N SER A 341 13.91 3.66 -46.61
CA SER A 341 13.99 5.14 -46.62
C SER A 341 12.74 5.85 -46.06
N TYR A 342 11.64 5.14 -45.98
CA TYR A 342 10.40 5.66 -45.37
C TYR A 342 10.30 5.38 -43.85
N ALA A 343 11.22 4.65 -43.26
CA ALA A 343 11.23 4.39 -41.82
C ALA A 343 11.54 5.67 -41.06
N ASN A 344 10.77 5.92 -39.99
CA ASN A 344 10.98 7.06 -39.10
C ASN A 344 12.00 6.72 -38.02
N LEU A 345 13.21 7.26 -38.13
CA LEU A 345 14.35 6.95 -37.28
C LEU A 345 14.32 7.74 -35.98
N VAL A 346 13.31 7.45 -35.13
CA VAL A 346 13.09 8.05 -33.82
C VAL A 346 12.90 6.95 -32.76
N ASN A 347 12.83 7.31 -31.50
CA ASN A 347 12.42 6.42 -30.42
C ASN A 347 11.00 6.82 -29.96
N PRO A 348 9.99 5.93 -30.00
CA PRO A 348 10.04 4.49 -30.36
C PRO A 348 10.42 4.25 -31.81
N LEU A 349 11.27 3.24 -32.05
CA LEU A 349 11.71 2.89 -33.38
C LEU A 349 10.75 1.92 -34.06
N ASP A 350 10.03 2.40 -35.09
CA ASP A 350 9.32 1.53 -36.02
C ASP A 350 10.32 0.97 -37.04
N PHE A 351 10.80 -0.29 -36.83
CA PHE A 351 11.73 -0.96 -37.70
C PHE A 351 11.07 -1.58 -38.94
N THR A 352 9.76 -1.45 -39.07
CA THR A 352 8.91 -1.93 -40.17
C THR A 352 8.98 -3.45 -40.43
N THR A 353 8.03 -3.98 -41.19
CA THR A 353 8.04 -5.39 -41.60
C THR A 353 9.00 -5.67 -42.77
N ALA A 354 9.61 -4.67 -43.33
CA ALA A 354 10.48 -4.83 -44.52
C ALA A 354 11.75 -5.67 -44.27
N ILE A 355 12.25 -5.67 -43.02
CA ILE A 355 13.38 -6.48 -42.60
C ILE A 355 12.99 -7.76 -41.87
N TRP A 356 11.69 -8.09 -41.86
CA TRP A 356 11.18 -9.27 -41.18
C TRP A 356 11.76 -10.56 -41.75
N GLY A 357 12.34 -11.42 -40.90
CA GLY A 357 12.99 -12.63 -41.27
C GLY A 357 14.48 -12.46 -41.77
N ASP A 358 14.92 -11.23 -42.06
CA ASP A 358 16.30 -10.95 -42.38
C ASP A 358 17.18 -10.87 -41.11
N ARG A 359 17.88 -11.95 -40.82
CA ARG A 359 18.71 -12.06 -39.61
C ARG A 359 19.77 -10.96 -39.52
N GLU A 360 20.47 -10.67 -40.63
CA GLU A 360 21.59 -9.72 -40.62
C GLU A 360 21.07 -8.27 -40.40
N ALA A 361 20.00 -7.92 -41.09
CA ALA A 361 19.36 -6.61 -40.92
C ALA A 361 18.80 -6.43 -39.50
N LEU A 362 18.12 -7.45 -38.95
CA LEU A 362 17.61 -7.41 -37.58
C LEU A 362 18.71 -7.30 -36.51
N GLU A 363 19.83 -8.07 -36.67
CA GLU A 363 20.98 -7.96 -35.77
C GLU A 363 21.59 -6.56 -35.81
N ARG A 364 21.83 -6.00 -36.98
CA ARG A 364 22.42 -4.65 -37.15
C ARG A 364 21.46 -3.59 -36.55
N MET A 365 20.18 -3.70 -36.80
CA MET A 365 19.18 -2.78 -36.23
C MET A 365 19.19 -2.82 -34.70
N LEU A 366 19.15 -4.02 -34.09
CA LEU A 366 19.16 -4.20 -32.63
C LEU A 366 20.47 -3.67 -32.00
N GLU A 367 21.64 -4.03 -32.59
CA GLU A 367 22.93 -3.54 -32.09
C GLU A 367 23.04 -2.02 -32.13
N THR A 368 22.53 -1.39 -33.20
CA THR A 368 22.54 0.07 -33.31
C THR A 368 21.56 0.73 -32.34
N ALA A 369 20.34 0.21 -32.26
CA ALA A 369 19.31 0.77 -31.39
C ALA A 369 19.66 0.66 -29.91
N LEU A 370 20.27 -0.47 -29.47
CA LEU A 370 20.59 -0.71 -28.05
C LEU A 370 21.90 -0.02 -27.59
N ARG A 371 22.67 0.57 -28.49
CA ARG A 371 23.84 1.38 -28.16
C ARG A 371 23.44 2.77 -27.67
N THR A 372 22.82 2.84 -26.52
CA THR A 372 22.27 4.04 -25.94
C THR A 372 22.44 4.00 -24.40
N ASP A 373 22.37 5.15 -23.73
CA ASP A 373 22.39 5.26 -22.28
C ASP A 373 21.01 4.99 -21.63
N ALA A 374 20.03 4.52 -22.41
CA ALA A 374 18.73 4.15 -21.87
C ALA A 374 18.87 3.04 -20.80
N ASP A 375 18.07 3.15 -19.73
CA ASP A 375 18.09 2.23 -18.59
C ASP A 375 17.55 0.84 -18.95
N ALA A 376 16.67 0.79 -19.96
CA ALA A 376 16.04 -0.45 -20.40
C ALA A 376 15.68 -0.43 -21.88
N ALA A 377 15.42 -1.63 -22.43
CA ALA A 377 14.90 -1.81 -23.78
C ALA A 377 13.57 -2.58 -23.80
N MET A 378 12.68 -2.21 -24.70
CA MET A 378 11.38 -2.82 -24.90
C MET A 378 11.25 -3.30 -26.37
N LEU A 379 10.65 -4.47 -26.54
CA LEU A 379 10.23 -4.97 -27.85
C LEU A 379 8.74 -5.30 -27.81
N VAL A 380 7.97 -4.78 -28.76
CA VAL A 380 6.61 -5.25 -29.05
C VAL A 380 6.70 -6.37 -30.07
N LEU A 381 6.15 -7.54 -29.73
CA LEU A 381 6.20 -8.73 -30.57
C LEU A 381 4.89 -9.54 -30.42
N ASP A 382 4.10 -9.55 -31.48
CA ASP A 382 2.85 -10.29 -31.56
C ASP A 382 3.04 -11.58 -32.34
N TYR A 383 2.80 -12.71 -31.68
CA TYR A 383 2.86 -14.03 -32.30
C TYR A 383 1.52 -14.38 -32.96
N PRO A 384 1.51 -14.90 -34.18
CA PRO A 384 0.28 -15.41 -34.78
C PRO A 384 -0.20 -16.66 -34.02
N ALA A 385 -1.49 -16.75 -33.74
CA ALA A 385 -2.06 -17.80 -32.89
C ALA A 385 -1.85 -19.22 -33.46
N GLU A 386 -1.99 -19.40 -34.78
CA GLU A 386 -2.01 -20.72 -35.40
C GLU A 386 -1.11 -20.87 -36.67
N PHE A 387 -0.49 -19.79 -37.18
CA PHE A 387 0.31 -19.82 -38.41
C PHE A 387 1.79 -20.17 -38.13
N THR A 388 2.23 -21.31 -38.65
CA THR A 388 3.55 -21.87 -38.32
C THR A 388 4.72 -21.18 -39.02
N GLY A 389 4.53 -20.55 -40.17
CA GLY A 389 5.58 -19.86 -40.93
C GLY A 389 6.11 -18.64 -40.19
N GLU A 390 5.24 -17.72 -39.89
CA GLU A 390 5.56 -16.45 -39.24
C GLU A 390 6.02 -16.61 -37.77
N ARG A 391 5.67 -17.73 -37.09
CA ARG A 391 6.22 -18.05 -35.77
C ARG A 391 7.71 -18.19 -35.74
N LYS A 392 8.35 -18.72 -36.80
CA LYS A 392 9.80 -18.86 -36.91
C LYS A 392 10.49 -17.50 -36.97
N GLU A 393 9.89 -16.55 -37.63
CA GLU A 393 10.39 -15.18 -37.71
C GLU A 393 10.27 -14.44 -36.40
N CYS A 394 9.15 -14.61 -35.68
CA CYS A 394 8.98 -14.12 -34.30
C CYS A 394 10.02 -14.75 -33.35
N ASP A 395 10.24 -16.08 -33.43
CA ASP A 395 11.25 -16.77 -32.62
C ASP A 395 12.68 -16.31 -32.96
N LEU A 396 12.97 -15.98 -34.23
CA LEU A 396 14.23 -15.40 -34.64
C LEU A 396 14.43 -14.02 -33.99
N LEU A 397 13.46 -13.09 -34.16
CA LEU A 397 13.56 -11.74 -33.61
C LEU A 397 13.67 -11.79 -32.08
N LEU A 398 12.88 -12.64 -31.41
CA LEU A 398 12.97 -12.84 -29.97
C LEU A 398 14.37 -13.28 -29.53
N ALA A 399 14.96 -14.27 -30.27
CA ALA A 399 16.29 -14.75 -29.98
C ALA A 399 17.37 -13.67 -30.14
N LEU A 400 17.29 -12.89 -31.21
CA LEU A 400 18.20 -11.81 -31.50
C LEU A 400 18.11 -10.70 -30.44
N PHE A 401 16.89 -10.34 -30.04
CA PHE A 401 16.68 -9.35 -29.00
C PHE A 401 17.27 -9.80 -27.64
N CYS A 402 17.01 -11.05 -27.22
CA CYS A 402 17.62 -11.61 -26.01
C CYS A 402 19.15 -11.56 -26.05
N ALA A 403 19.73 -11.95 -27.19
CA ALA A 403 21.18 -11.94 -27.39
C ALA A 403 21.76 -10.52 -27.38
N ALA A 404 21.07 -9.56 -27.99
CA ALA A 404 21.50 -8.17 -28.04
C ALA A 404 21.44 -7.53 -26.63
N LEU A 405 20.36 -7.77 -25.85
CA LEU A 405 20.30 -7.32 -24.46
C LEU A 405 21.46 -7.85 -23.62
N SER A 406 21.77 -9.14 -23.76
CA SER A 406 22.91 -9.76 -23.07
C SER A 406 24.25 -9.12 -23.44
N ARG A 407 24.50 -8.90 -24.74
CA ARG A 407 25.75 -8.27 -25.23
C ARG A 407 25.93 -6.84 -24.72
N HIS A 408 24.84 -6.08 -24.65
CA HIS A 408 24.87 -4.70 -24.17
C HIS A 408 24.73 -4.58 -22.62
N GLY A 409 24.55 -5.70 -21.91
CA GLY A 409 24.35 -5.71 -20.46
C GLY A 409 23.10 -4.93 -20.02
N LYS A 410 22.10 -4.87 -20.91
CA LYS A 410 20.87 -4.10 -20.65
C LYS A 410 19.75 -4.98 -20.08
N THR A 411 19.00 -4.39 -19.17
CA THR A 411 17.71 -4.96 -18.78
C THR A 411 16.65 -4.66 -19.85
N GLY A 412 15.56 -5.44 -19.88
CA GLY A 412 14.50 -5.19 -20.84
C GLY A 412 13.30 -6.09 -20.65
N PHE A 413 12.29 -5.84 -21.47
CA PHE A 413 11.08 -6.64 -21.51
C PHE A 413 10.56 -6.79 -22.94
N VAL A 414 9.80 -7.85 -23.15
CA VAL A 414 9.02 -8.08 -24.37
C VAL A 414 7.55 -8.02 -24.00
N THR A 415 6.76 -7.39 -24.83
CA THR A 415 5.31 -7.35 -24.71
C THR A 415 4.63 -7.59 -26.04
N SER A 416 3.34 -7.83 -26.01
CA SER A 416 2.46 -7.91 -27.19
C SER A 416 1.41 -6.81 -27.14
N ALA A 417 0.91 -6.37 -28.28
CA ALA A 417 -0.20 -5.40 -28.34
C ALA A 417 -1.46 -5.97 -27.67
N PHE A 418 -1.77 -7.23 -27.95
CA PHE A 418 -2.85 -7.97 -27.30
C PHE A 418 -2.27 -9.07 -26.39
N PRO A 419 -2.74 -9.18 -25.13
CA PRO A 419 -2.17 -10.10 -24.14
C PRO A 419 -2.02 -11.56 -24.62
N GLU A 420 -2.92 -12.02 -25.46
CA GLU A 420 -3.00 -13.38 -25.97
C GLU A 420 -1.89 -13.69 -27.01
N LEU A 421 -1.28 -12.65 -27.60
CA LEU A 421 -0.32 -12.82 -28.69
C LEU A 421 1.14 -12.99 -28.20
N LEU A 422 1.35 -13.16 -26.90
CA LEU A 422 2.64 -13.58 -26.35
C LEU A 422 2.52 -14.99 -25.75
N PRO A 423 2.77 -16.07 -26.51
CA PRO A 423 2.47 -17.44 -26.12
C PRO A 423 3.40 -17.97 -25.01
N ALA A 424 2.97 -19.05 -24.33
CA ALA A 424 3.68 -19.60 -23.17
C ALA A 424 5.16 -19.93 -23.47
N HIS A 425 5.48 -20.55 -24.62
CA HIS A 425 6.86 -20.90 -24.98
C HIS A 425 7.77 -19.67 -25.11
N ALA A 426 7.25 -18.55 -25.64
CA ALA A 426 8.00 -17.29 -25.74
C ALA A 426 8.23 -16.69 -24.34
N ARG A 427 7.18 -16.71 -23.47
CA ARG A 427 7.29 -16.24 -22.09
C ARG A 427 8.29 -17.06 -21.27
N GLU A 428 8.26 -18.39 -21.39
CA GLU A 428 9.21 -19.30 -20.72
C GLU A 428 10.65 -19.03 -21.19
N ARG A 429 10.85 -18.83 -22.50
CA ARG A 429 12.17 -18.47 -23.05
C ARG A 429 12.70 -17.15 -22.54
N LEU A 430 11.86 -16.11 -22.49
CA LEU A 430 12.22 -14.79 -21.94
C LEU A 430 12.61 -14.91 -20.49
N HIS A 431 11.81 -15.64 -19.71
CA HIS A 431 12.08 -15.86 -18.30
C HIS A 431 13.42 -16.56 -18.05
N ALA A 432 13.76 -17.57 -18.86
CA ALA A 432 15.06 -18.26 -18.79
C ALA A 432 16.25 -17.31 -19.05
N HIS A 433 16.04 -16.19 -19.76
CA HIS A 433 17.05 -15.16 -19.99
C HIS A 433 16.97 -13.99 -18.97
N GLY A 434 16.11 -14.07 -17.96
CA GLY A 434 15.90 -12.98 -17.01
C GLY A 434 15.24 -11.73 -17.60
N ILE A 435 14.49 -11.90 -18.69
CA ILE A 435 13.76 -10.83 -19.39
C ILE A 435 12.29 -10.92 -19.06
N ALA A 436 11.66 -9.78 -18.73
CA ALA A 436 10.24 -9.75 -18.40
C ALA A 436 9.37 -10.02 -19.64
N ALA A 437 8.42 -10.95 -19.50
CA ALA A 437 7.44 -11.27 -20.52
C ALA A 437 6.10 -10.64 -20.13
N LEU A 438 5.88 -9.40 -20.52
CA LEU A 438 4.67 -8.64 -20.16
C LEU A 438 3.58 -8.80 -21.23
N GLN A 439 2.33 -8.69 -20.85
CA GLN A 439 1.21 -8.98 -21.76
C GLN A 439 0.28 -7.76 -21.85
N GLY A 440 0.20 -7.15 -23.04
CA GLY A 440 -0.51 -5.90 -23.31
C GLY A 440 0.38 -4.68 -23.11
N VAL A 441 0.54 -3.85 -24.17
CA VAL A 441 1.44 -2.68 -24.18
C VAL A 441 1.12 -1.70 -23.07
N GLU A 442 -0.16 -1.41 -22.82
CA GLU A 442 -0.59 -0.48 -21.76
C GLU A 442 -0.17 -0.98 -20.38
N ASP A 443 -0.54 -2.24 -20.05
CA ASP A 443 -0.21 -2.85 -18.76
C ASP A 443 1.31 -3.02 -18.58
N ALA A 444 2.02 -3.34 -19.66
CA ALA A 444 3.46 -3.50 -19.65
C ALA A 444 4.19 -2.20 -19.32
N LEU A 445 3.86 -1.10 -20.00
CA LEU A 445 4.48 0.21 -19.74
C LEU A 445 4.08 0.75 -18.36
N ALA A 446 2.84 0.52 -17.93
CA ALA A 446 2.41 0.88 -16.58
C ALA A 446 3.15 0.07 -15.50
N ALA A 447 3.36 -1.23 -15.71
CA ALA A 447 4.13 -2.06 -14.79
C ALA A 447 5.60 -1.63 -14.73
N TRP A 448 6.22 -1.39 -15.91
CA TRP A 448 7.62 -0.96 -15.98
C TRP A 448 7.84 0.41 -15.36
N GLY A 449 6.96 1.37 -15.61
CA GLY A 449 7.00 2.70 -15.01
C GLY A 449 6.96 2.64 -13.48
N ARG A 450 6.08 1.80 -12.91
CA ARG A 450 6.02 1.60 -11.45
C ARG A 450 7.33 1.05 -10.87
N ILE A 451 7.98 0.12 -11.58
CA ILE A 451 9.26 -0.44 -11.14
C ILE A 451 10.39 0.58 -11.25
N ALA A 452 10.41 1.38 -12.32
CA ALA A 452 11.38 2.47 -12.48
C ALA A 452 11.22 3.54 -11.39
N ASP A 453 9.98 3.94 -11.10
CA ASP A 453 9.66 4.88 -10.03
C ASP A 453 10.05 4.32 -8.65
N TYR A 454 9.76 3.05 -8.38
CA TYR A 454 10.19 2.37 -7.15
C TYR A 454 11.69 2.47 -6.93
N GLN A 455 12.51 2.26 -7.96
CA GLN A 455 13.97 2.33 -7.84
C GLN A 455 14.46 3.74 -7.45
N ASN A 456 13.86 4.77 -8.04
CA ASN A 456 14.15 6.16 -7.69
C ASN A 456 13.72 6.47 -6.25
N HIS A 457 12.50 6.07 -5.90
CA HIS A 457 11.93 6.31 -4.56
C HIS A 457 12.67 5.54 -3.47
N ARG A 458 13.06 4.29 -3.74
CA ARG A 458 13.85 3.45 -2.83
C ARG A 458 15.14 4.15 -2.38
N ARG A 459 15.87 4.77 -3.31
CA ARG A 459 17.11 5.50 -2.96
C ARG A 459 16.84 6.60 -1.95
N VAL A 460 15.80 7.39 -2.16
CA VAL A 460 15.40 8.46 -1.23
C VAL A 460 14.96 7.89 0.13
N LEU A 461 14.22 6.79 0.14
CA LEU A 461 13.77 6.18 1.40
C LEU A 461 14.92 5.57 2.20
N LEU A 462 15.91 4.96 1.56
CA LEU A 462 17.09 4.42 2.23
C LEU A 462 17.95 5.52 2.86
N GLU A 463 18.03 6.70 2.27
CA GLU A 463 18.68 7.87 2.86
C GLU A 463 17.99 8.35 4.16
N ARG A 464 16.67 8.13 4.29
CA ARG A 464 15.89 8.43 5.50
C ARG A 464 16.09 7.39 6.61
N GLY A 465 16.55 6.19 6.27
CA GLY A 465 16.83 5.10 7.20
C GLY A 465 15.62 4.71 8.06
N GLU A 466 15.86 4.33 9.32
CA GLU A 466 14.79 3.90 10.26
C GLU A 466 13.77 5.00 10.62
N SER A 467 14.01 6.27 10.25
CA SER A 467 13.03 7.34 10.50
C SER A 467 11.67 7.09 9.85
N ILE A 468 11.64 6.29 8.78
CA ILE A 468 10.38 5.86 8.14
C ILE A 468 9.54 4.92 9.03
N LEU A 469 10.16 4.28 10.02
CA LEU A 469 9.53 3.38 10.99
C LEU A 469 8.99 4.09 12.23
N ALA A 470 9.27 5.41 12.38
CA ALA A 470 8.90 6.19 13.55
C ALA A 470 7.40 6.04 13.89
N PRO A 471 7.00 6.23 15.15
CA PRO A 471 5.90 5.53 15.81
C PRO A 471 4.60 5.53 15.00
N LEU A 472 4.33 4.40 14.34
CA LEU A 472 3.10 4.19 13.57
C LEU A 472 1.90 3.87 14.45
N CYS A 473 2.11 3.37 15.69
CA CYS A 473 1.03 3.00 16.59
C CYS A 473 1.32 3.45 18.02
N PRO A 474 0.90 4.65 18.42
CA PRO A 474 0.79 4.96 19.83
C PRO A 474 -0.24 4.05 20.49
N GLN A 475 -0.04 3.73 21.78
CA GLN A 475 -0.96 2.90 22.55
C GLN A 475 -2.40 3.45 22.46
N PRO A 476 -3.42 2.58 22.39
CA PRO A 476 -4.80 3.03 22.46
C PRO A 476 -5.03 3.87 23.72
N LEU A 477 -5.69 5.01 23.58
CA LEU A 477 -6.11 5.83 24.70
C LEU A 477 -7.57 5.54 25.00
N ALA A 478 -7.88 5.31 26.28
CA ALA A 478 -9.25 5.13 26.76
C ALA A 478 -9.82 6.47 27.27
N GLY A 479 -11.16 6.63 27.21
CA GLY A 479 -11.87 7.76 27.79
C GLY A 479 -12.38 8.78 26.76
N GLN A 480 -13.29 9.67 27.22
CA GLN A 480 -13.84 10.76 26.39
C GLN A 480 -12.88 11.94 26.25
N GLY A 481 -11.81 11.98 27.06
CA GLY A 481 -10.78 12.99 27.03
C GLY A 481 -11.23 14.38 27.53
N LEU A 482 -10.25 15.22 27.84
CA LEU A 482 -10.44 16.64 28.20
C LEU A 482 -10.27 17.49 26.94
N ALA A 483 -11.28 18.31 26.61
CA ALA A 483 -11.15 19.34 25.59
C ALA A 483 -10.49 20.58 26.19
N LEU A 484 -9.46 21.09 25.55
CA LEU A 484 -8.93 22.42 25.81
C LEU A 484 -9.87 23.46 25.20
N ASP A 485 -10.04 24.60 25.86
CA ASP A 485 -10.72 25.72 25.24
C ASP A 485 -9.91 26.29 24.04
N GLU A 486 -10.52 27.16 23.24
CA GLU A 486 -9.90 27.70 22.04
C GLU A 486 -8.63 28.50 22.35
N TRP A 487 -8.63 29.29 23.43
CA TRP A 487 -7.47 30.07 23.84
C TRP A 487 -6.29 29.15 24.19
N ALA A 488 -6.52 28.17 25.06
CA ALA A 488 -5.50 27.20 25.46
C ALA A 488 -4.98 26.41 24.26
N SER A 489 -5.87 25.96 23.37
CA SER A 489 -5.52 25.24 22.13
C SER A 489 -4.60 26.07 21.23
N LYS A 490 -4.96 27.35 21.01
CA LYS A 490 -4.14 28.28 20.19
C LYS A 490 -2.79 28.57 20.85
N GLN A 491 -2.74 28.76 22.18
CA GLN A 491 -1.46 28.98 22.89
C GLN A 491 -0.54 27.77 22.78
N ALA A 492 -1.09 26.56 22.92
CA ALA A 492 -0.33 25.31 22.76
C ALA A 492 0.28 25.19 21.35
N LEU A 493 -0.48 25.49 20.31
CA LEU A 493 -0.01 25.43 18.93
C LEU A 493 0.95 26.57 18.56
N ARG A 494 0.78 27.77 19.14
CA ARG A 494 1.74 28.89 18.98
C ARG A 494 3.14 28.53 19.48
N ALA A 495 3.24 27.75 20.53
CA ALA A 495 4.52 27.29 21.05
C ALA A 495 5.30 26.43 20.03
N PHE A 496 4.62 25.85 19.04
CA PHE A 496 5.19 25.09 17.93
C PHE A 496 5.35 25.90 16.64
N GLY A 497 4.98 27.19 16.66
CA GLY A 497 5.16 28.10 15.52
C GLY A 497 3.92 28.36 14.69
N LEU A 498 2.74 27.87 15.08
CA LEU A 498 1.49 28.17 14.37
C LEU A 498 1.08 29.64 14.58
N SER A 499 0.90 30.39 13.51
CA SER A 499 0.42 31.78 13.56
C SER A 499 -1.07 31.82 13.88
N THR A 500 -1.46 32.66 14.85
CA THR A 500 -2.86 32.94 15.21
C THR A 500 -3.09 34.44 15.29
N PRO A 501 -4.34 34.95 15.21
CA PRO A 501 -4.61 36.37 15.36
C PRO A 501 -4.05 36.95 16.66
N ALA A 502 -3.70 38.24 16.66
CA ALA A 502 -3.45 38.95 17.92
C ALA A 502 -4.72 38.90 18.76
N ALA A 503 -4.59 38.46 20.01
CA ALA A 503 -5.75 38.12 20.83
C ALA A 503 -5.54 38.49 22.30
N VAL A 504 -6.64 38.77 23.00
CA VAL A 504 -6.69 39.01 24.45
C VAL A 504 -7.84 38.22 25.05
N LEU A 505 -7.51 37.44 26.08
CA LEU A 505 -8.55 36.82 26.95
C LEU A 505 -9.10 37.89 27.88
N SER A 506 -10.38 38.15 27.82
CA SER A 506 -11.07 39.24 28.48
C SER A 506 -12.28 38.73 29.27
N THR A 507 -12.93 39.65 29.98
CA THR A 507 -14.25 39.44 30.65
C THR A 507 -15.24 40.45 30.12
N PRO A 508 -16.58 40.24 30.27
CA PRO A 508 -17.60 41.17 29.82
C PRO A 508 -17.40 42.60 30.33
N GLY A 509 -16.91 42.76 31.57
CA GLY A 509 -16.67 44.08 32.18
C GLY A 509 -15.41 44.78 31.65
N ARG A 510 -14.46 44.06 31.04
CA ARG A 510 -13.22 44.64 30.53
C ARG A 510 -13.15 44.68 28.99
N ALA A 511 -14.09 44.05 28.33
CA ALA A 511 -14.03 43.83 26.88
C ALA A 511 -13.77 45.13 26.06
N ILE A 512 -14.37 46.24 26.39
CA ILE A 512 -14.19 47.51 25.70
C ILE A 512 -12.79 48.10 25.94
N ALA A 513 -12.25 47.96 27.14
CA ALA A 513 -10.91 48.47 27.44
C ALA A 513 -9.83 47.62 26.71
N ASP A 514 -9.97 46.32 26.76
CA ASP A 514 -9.06 45.35 26.15
C ASP A 514 -9.16 45.43 24.62
N ALA A 515 -10.34 45.65 24.04
CA ALA A 515 -10.54 45.88 22.60
C ALA A 515 -9.79 47.11 22.07
N LYS A 516 -9.68 48.18 22.86
CA LYS A 516 -8.88 49.36 22.46
C LYS A 516 -7.37 49.09 22.34
N LEU A 517 -6.87 48.09 23.05
CA LEU A 517 -5.46 47.66 22.96
C LEU A 517 -5.17 46.89 21.67
N LEU A 518 -6.15 46.11 21.19
CA LEU A 518 -6.03 45.33 19.96
C LEU A 518 -6.27 46.17 18.70
N GLY A 519 -7.11 47.20 18.79
CA GLY A 519 -7.58 47.95 17.65
C GLY A 519 -8.76 47.26 16.92
N TYR A 520 -9.51 48.04 16.14
CA TYR A 520 -10.66 47.56 15.37
C TYR A 520 -10.29 47.40 13.87
N PRO A 521 -10.96 46.56 13.09
CA PRO A 521 -12.07 45.69 13.47
C PRO A 521 -11.65 44.42 14.25
N LEU A 522 -12.58 43.93 15.08
CA LEU A 522 -12.35 42.78 15.95
C LEU A 522 -13.32 41.62 15.69
N VAL A 523 -12.96 40.46 16.23
CA VAL A 523 -13.82 39.29 16.44
C VAL A 523 -14.02 39.13 17.92
N LEU A 524 -15.27 38.85 18.33
CA LEU A 524 -15.65 38.49 19.68
C LEU A 524 -16.07 37.01 19.69
N LYS A 525 -15.53 36.23 20.61
CA LYS A 525 -15.90 34.82 20.84
C LYS A 525 -16.14 34.57 22.32
N ALA A 526 -17.16 33.77 22.65
CA ALA A 526 -17.29 33.21 23.98
C ALA A 526 -16.32 32.04 24.18
N VAL A 527 -15.67 31.99 25.34
CA VAL A 527 -14.76 30.90 25.72
C VAL A 527 -15.45 29.98 26.68
N SER A 528 -15.76 28.76 26.28
CA SER A 528 -16.33 27.71 27.13
C SER A 528 -16.02 26.34 26.52
N THR A 529 -15.65 25.39 27.34
CA THR A 529 -15.49 23.96 26.96
C THR A 529 -16.83 23.28 26.67
N ASP A 530 -17.93 23.85 27.17
CA ASP A 530 -19.30 23.31 27.06
C ASP A 530 -20.03 23.80 25.79
N LEU A 531 -19.36 24.62 24.94
CA LEU A 531 -19.90 25.14 23.69
C LEU A 531 -19.06 24.69 22.49
N PRO A 532 -19.16 23.41 22.07
CA PRO A 532 -18.36 22.89 20.97
C PRO A 532 -18.71 23.50 19.60
N HIS A 533 -19.99 23.87 19.37
CA HIS A 533 -20.49 24.46 18.13
C HIS A 533 -20.77 25.94 18.27
N LYS A 534 -19.72 26.75 18.44
CA LYS A 534 -19.80 28.18 18.74
C LYS A 534 -20.62 28.99 17.74
N THR A 535 -20.49 28.73 16.44
CA THR A 535 -21.21 29.44 15.40
C THR A 535 -22.71 29.19 15.46
N GLU A 536 -23.14 27.97 15.68
CA GLU A 536 -24.56 27.61 15.82
C GLU A 536 -25.18 28.18 17.12
N ALA A 537 -24.39 28.24 18.18
CA ALA A 537 -24.78 28.80 19.44
C ALA A 537 -24.80 30.35 19.46
N GLY A 538 -24.42 31.02 18.36
CA GLY A 538 -24.28 32.47 18.32
C GLY A 538 -23.13 33.00 19.19
N ALA A 539 -22.13 32.17 19.47
CA ALA A 539 -20.99 32.47 20.35
C ALA A 539 -19.81 33.14 19.62
N VAL A 540 -20.00 33.57 18.37
CA VAL A 540 -19.00 34.25 17.53
C VAL A 540 -19.63 35.48 16.86
N ALA A 541 -19.01 36.65 17.01
CA ALA A 541 -19.39 37.87 16.31
C ALA A 541 -18.18 38.44 15.56
N LEU A 542 -18.35 38.68 14.26
CA LEU A 542 -17.29 39.11 13.34
C LEU A 542 -17.41 40.56 12.97
N ASN A 543 -16.31 41.15 12.53
CA ASN A 543 -16.22 42.50 11.92
C ASN A 543 -16.78 43.61 12.82
N LEU A 544 -16.47 43.57 14.10
CA LEU A 544 -16.85 44.61 15.07
C LEU A 544 -15.96 45.82 14.87
N LYS A 545 -16.57 46.96 14.45
CA LYS A 545 -15.83 48.13 13.97
C LYS A 545 -15.50 49.13 15.06
N ASP A 546 -16.19 49.04 16.20
CA ASP A 546 -16.03 49.99 17.30
C ASP A 546 -16.61 49.39 18.62
N GLY A 547 -16.52 50.17 19.72
CA GLY A 547 -17.00 49.73 21.03
C GLY A 547 -18.53 49.63 21.12
N VAL A 548 -19.29 50.34 20.28
CA VAL A 548 -20.75 50.26 20.25
C VAL A 548 -21.16 48.93 19.63
N ALA A 549 -20.56 48.58 18.50
CA ALA A 549 -20.77 47.28 17.85
C ALA A 549 -20.38 46.12 18.78
N LEU A 550 -19.29 46.26 19.55
CA LEU A 550 -18.84 45.25 20.51
C LEU A 550 -19.84 45.05 21.65
N THR A 551 -20.39 46.17 22.18
CA THR A 551 -21.41 46.09 23.27
C THR A 551 -22.68 45.40 22.80
N ALA A 552 -23.20 45.79 21.64
CA ALA A 552 -24.38 45.19 21.03
C ALA A 552 -24.18 43.67 20.75
N ALA A 553 -23.01 43.31 20.21
CA ALA A 553 -22.68 41.90 19.95
C ALA A 553 -22.60 41.06 21.23
N LEU A 554 -22.11 41.64 22.32
CA LEU A 554 -22.03 40.97 23.63
C LEU A 554 -23.42 40.68 24.23
N GLU A 555 -24.33 41.63 24.10
CA GLU A 555 -25.74 41.46 24.57
C GLU A 555 -26.43 40.39 23.71
N GLN A 556 -26.31 40.47 22.38
CA GLN A 556 -26.88 39.49 21.47
C GLN A 556 -26.32 38.09 21.71
N MET A 557 -25.02 37.95 21.94
CA MET A 557 -24.36 36.67 22.23
C MET A 557 -24.90 36.04 23.50
N ARG A 558 -25.14 36.83 24.54
CA ARG A 558 -25.77 36.34 25.81
C ARG A 558 -27.15 35.77 25.57
N GLU A 559 -27.98 36.48 24.80
CA GLU A 559 -29.34 36.03 24.47
C GLU A 559 -29.32 34.73 23.68
N GLN A 560 -28.45 34.65 22.64
CA GLN A 560 -28.35 33.49 21.75
C GLN A 560 -27.84 32.27 22.50
N ILE A 561 -26.77 32.38 23.26
CA ILE A 561 -26.22 31.27 24.05
C ILE A 561 -27.24 30.82 25.12
N GLY A 562 -27.92 31.76 25.80
CA GLY A 562 -28.96 31.43 26.78
C GLY A 562 -30.15 30.69 26.18
N ALA A 563 -30.50 30.99 24.93
CA ALA A 563 -31.55 30.27 24.18
C ALA A 563 -31.09 28.89 23.69
N TYR A 564 -29.84 28.79 23.22
CA TYR A 564 -29.26 27.55 22.67
C TYR A 564 -28.97 26.51 23.77
N ALA A 565 -28.37 26.96 24.88
CA ALA A 565 -27.96 26.08 25.98
C ALA A 565 -28.28 26.72 27.32
N PRO A 566 -29.55 26.60 27.81
CA PRO A 566 -29.96 27.14 29.10
C PRO A 566 -29.10 26.61 30.24
N GLY A 567 -28.47 27.51 30.99
CA GLY A 567 -27.62 27.17 32.14
C GLY A 567 -26.11 27.28 31.88
N ILE A 568 -25.66 27.46 30.65
CA ILE A 568 -24.27 27.79 30.37
C ILE A 568 -24.01 29.25 30.68
N VAL A 569 -23.12 29.49 31.64
CA VAL A 569 -22.59 30.83 31.95
C VAL A 569 -21.20 30.95 31.35
N PHE A 570 -21.01 31.95 30.51
CA PHE A 570 -19.69 32.32 30.04
C PHE A 570 -19.29 33.67 30.65
N ASP A 571 -18.17 33.67 31.32
CA ASP A 571 -17.52 34.83 31.93
C ASP A 571 -16.20 35.20 31.30
N GLN A 572 -15.73 34.39 30.35
CA GLN A 572 -14.54 34.61 29.58
C GLN A 572 -14.85 34.85 28.09
N LEU A 573 -14.16 35.82 27.51
CA LEU A 573 -14.28 36.25 26.14
C LEU A 573 -12.93 36.25 25.48
N LEU A 574 -12.88 35.82 24.23
CA LEU A 574 -11.72 35.98 23.38
C LEU A 574 -11.96 37.12 22.39
N LEU A 575 -11.17 38.18 22.49
CA LEU A 575 -11.12 39.26 21.53
C LEU A 575 -9.94 39.02 20.60
N GLU A 576 -10.19 39.05 19.30
CA GLU A 576 -9.15 38.82 18.26
C GLU A 576 -9.18 39.89 17.20
N SER A 577 -8.00 40.26 16.66
CA SER A 577 -7.94 41.10 15.47
C SER A 577 -8.59 40.39 14.28
N MET A 578 -9.39 41.14 13.50
CA MET A 578 -10.04 40.59 12.31
C MET A 578 -9.02 40.26 11.24
N ALA A 579 -9.06 39.02 10.77
CA ALA A 579 -8.23 38.56 9.67
C ALA A 579 -8.67 39.19 8.33
N THR A 580 -7.71 39.40 7.43
CA THR A 580 -7.98 39.80 6.05
C THR A 580 -8.62 38.65 5.26
N LYS A 581 -9.32 39.02 4.17
CA LYS A 581 -9.95 37.99 3.32
C LYS A 581 -8.89 37.03 2.76
N PRO A 582 -9.01 35.71 2.97
CA PRO A 582 -8.03 34.74 2.52
C PRO A 582 -8.15 34.42 1.02
N LEU A 583 -7.05 33.91 0.44
CA LEU A 583 -7.04 33.30 -0.90
C LEU A 583 -7.74 31.93 -0.86
N ALA A 584 -7.50 31.17 0.21
CA ALA A 584 -8.14 29.88 0.47
C ALA A 584 -8.28 29.65 1.98
N GLU A 585 -9.22 28.78 2.33
CA GLU A 585 -9.41 28.25 3.69
C GLU A 585 -9.12 26.76 3.66
N LEU A 586 -8.30 26.27 4.60
CA LEU A 586 -8.00 24.86 4.76
C LEU A 586 -8.43 24.36 6.15
N ILE A 587 -8.68 23.08 6.22
CA ILE A 587 -8.82 22.33 7.48
C ILE A 587 -7.55 21.54 7.70
N VAL A 588 -6.99 21.58 8.90
CA VAL A 588 -5.83 20.80 9.29
C VAL A 588 -6.18 20.07 10.59
N GLY A 589 -6.44 18.78 10.48
CA GLY A 589 -6.86 17.95 11.61
C GLY A 589 -5.86 16.85 11.93
N ILE A 590 -5.83 16.43 13.19
CA ILE A 590 -5.15 15.21 13.63
C ILE A 590 -6.19 14.28 14.21
N LYS A 591 -6.15 13.02 13.79
CA LYS A 591 -7.00 11.95 14.27
C LYS A 591 -6.15 10.76 14.72
N ARG A 592 -6.55 10.17 15.84
CA ARG A 592 -5.96 8.91 16.30
C ARG A 592 -6.68 7.75 15.66
N GLU A 593 -5.92 6.89 14.98
CA GLU A 593 -6.40 5.65 14.37
C GLU A 593 -5.80 4.45 15.12
N ASN A 594 -6.62 3.44 15.42
CA ASN A 594 -6.22 2.32 16.29
C ASN A 594 -5.01 1.55 15.75
N ASP A 595 -4.97 1.30 14.42
CA ASP A 595 -3.95 0.46 13.80
C ASP A 595 -2.76 1.28 13.25
N PHE A 596 -2.99 2.55 12.90
CA PHE A 596 -2.03 3.41 12.20
C PHE A 596 -1.41 4.50 13.08
N GLY A 597 -1.97 4.76 14.25
CA GLY A 597 -1.51 5.83 15.12
C GLY A 597 -2.11 7.18 14.74
N LEU A 598 -1.29 8.25 14.78
CA LEU A 598 -1.76 9.59 14.47
C LEU A 598 -1.75 9.85 12.96
N ALA A 599 -2.88 10.32 12.44
CA ALA A 599 -3.06 10.73 11.06
C ALA A 599 -3.31 12.24 10.98
N LEU A 600 -2.55 12.92 10.14
CA LEU A 600 -2.76 14.30 9.74
C LEU A 600 -3.72 14.33 8.56
N VAL A 601 -4.80 15.09 8.68
CA VAL A 601 -5.78 15.32 7.61
C VAL A 601 -5.67 16.75 7.14
N ILE A 602 -5.49 16.97 5.85
CA ILE A 602 -5.45 18.27 5.20
C ILE A 602 -6.60 18.32 4.20
N GLY A 603 -7.49 19.29 4.32
CA GLY A 603 -8.65 19.41 3.44
C GLY A 603 -8.97 20.84 3.05
N ALA A 604 -9.76 21.00 1.97
CA ALA A 604 -10.35 22.28 1.65
C ALA A 604 -11.28 22.71 2.79
N GLY A 605 -11.23 23.98 3.19
CA GLY A 605 -12.09 24.58 4.19
C GLY A 605 -13.32 25.30 3.59
N GLY A 606 -14.14 25.90 4.44
CA GLY A 606 -15.31 26.67 4.06
C GLY A 606 -16.54 25.81 3.70
N ILE A 607 -17.55 26.46 3.10
CA ILE A 607 -18.88 25.88 2.84
C ILE A 607 -18.85 24.63 1.90
N LEU A 608 -17.78 24.46 1.14
CA LEU A 608 -17.66 23.39 0.14
C LEU A 608 -17.05 22.08 0.68
N VAL A 609 -16.66 22.03 1.94
CA VAL A 609 -15.98 20.87 2.56
C VAL A 609 -16.78 19.58 2.39
N GLU A 610 -18.05 19.61 2.77
CA GLU A 610 -18.93 18.45 2.72
C GLU A 610 -19.28 18.01 1.30
N LEU A 611 -19.34 18.96 0.37
CA LEU A 611 -19.68 18.71 -1.03
C LEU A 611 -18.52 18.12 -1.84
N LEU A 612 -17.31 18.64 -1.63
CA LEU A 612 -16.15 18.27 -2.47
C LEU A 612 -15.40 17.06 -1.94
N LYS A 613 -15.47 16.77 -0.63
CA LYS A 613 -14.68 15.73 0.06
C LYS A 613 -13.20 15.74 -0.39
N ASP A 614 -12.64 16.96 -0.52
CA ASP A 614 -11.29 17.21 -1.03
C ASP A 614 -10.32 17.25 0.14
N SER A 615 -9.85 16.07 0.53
CA SER A 615 -8.90 15.91 1.63
C SER A 615 -7.82 14.89 1.32
N ARG A 616 -6.70 15.01 2.05
CA ARG A 616 -5.57 14.06 2.03
C ARG A 616 -5.21 13.70 3.46
N SER A 617 -4.80 12.44 3.65
CA SER A 617 -4.35 11.94 4.95
C SER A 617 -2.88 11.53 4.88
N LEU A 618 -2.09 11.92 5.87
CA LEU A 618 -0.70 11.55 6.02
C LEU A 618 -0.50 10.91 7.39
N LEU A 619 0.26 9.83 7.46
CA LEU A 619 0.66 9.25 8.73
C LEU A 619 1.75 10.10 9.38
N LEU A 620 1.68 10.27 10.71
CA LEU A 620 2.70 10.98 11.47
C LEU A 620 3.79 10.01 12.02
N PRO A 621 5.03 10.50 12.16
CA PRO A 621 5.57 11.77 11.69
C PRO A 621 5.64 11.83 10.15
N THR A 622 5.61 13.03 9.56
CA THR A 622 5.65 13.23 8.12
C THR A 622 6.75 14.23 7.72
N THR A 623 6.99 14.45 6.43
CA THR A 623 7.99 15.39 5.91
C THR A 623 7.35 16.62 5.28
N ASP A 624 8.09 17.73 5.17
CA ASP A 624 7.60 18.94 4.50
C ASP A 624 7.26 18.69 3.04
N GLU A 625 8.04 17.84 2.37
CA GLU A 625 7.78 17.41 1.00
C GLU A 625 6.44 16.66 0.89
N ALA A 626 6.17 15.71 1.82
CA ALA A 626 4.90 14.99 1.84
C ALA A 626 3.71 15.91 2.12
N ILE A 627 3.86 16.89 3.04
CA ILE A 627 2.86 17.90 3.31
C ILE A 627 2.59 18.74 2.05
N ARG A 628 3.65 19.24 1.40
CA ARG A 628 3.55 20.02 0.16
C ARG A 628 2.83 19.25 -0.94
N ASN A 629 3.22 18.01 -1.16
CA ASN A 629 2.62 17.13 -2.16
C ASN A 629 1.14 16.86 -1.85
N ALA A 630 0.79 16.64 -0.58
CA ALA A 630 -0.59 16.47 -0.15
C ALA A 630 -1.44 17.71 -0.43
N VAL A 631 -0.94 18.92 -0.10
CA VAL A 631 -1.61 20.19 -0.39
C VAL A 631 -1.79 20.37 -1.90
N LEU A 632 -0.74 20.18 -2.70
CA LEU A 632 -0.77 20.34 -4.15
C LEU A 632 -1.67 19.32 -4.86
N SER A 633 -1.93 18.17 -4.25
CA SER A 633 -2.82 17.14 -4.78
C SER A 633 -4.31 17.39 -4.46
N LEU A 634 -4.65 18.41 -3.67
CA LEU A 634 -6.04 18.81 -3.47
C LEU A 634 -6.61 19.39 -4.78
N ARG A 635 -7.88 19.16 -5.03
CA ARG A 635 -8.59 19.81 -6.18
C ARG A 635 -8.62 21.31 -6.03
N SER A 636 -8.69 21.79 -4.80
CA SER A 636 -8.65 23.22 -4.42
C SER A 636 -7.26 23.85 -4.55
N ALA A 637 -6.19 23.09 -4.78
CA ALA A 637 -4.81 23.61 -4.89
C ALA A 637 -4.64 24.67 -5.98
N ALA A 638 -5.46 24.64 -7.04
CA ALA A 638 -5.45 25.69 -8.07
C ALA A 638 -5.66 27.12 -7.49
N LEU A 639 -6.44 27.26 -6.39
CA LEU A 639 -6.65 28.54 -5.71
C LEU A 639 -5.36 29.06 -5.06
N LEU A 640 -4.48 28.15 -4.64
CA LEU A 640 -3.18 28.50 -4.03
C LEU A 640 -2.13 28.86 -5.06
N GLN A 641 -2.32 28.45 -6.32
CA GLN A 641 -1.36 28.63 -7.42
C GLN A 641 -1.64 29.86 -8.31
N GLY A 642 -2.54 30.74 -7.90
CA GLY A 642 -2.82 31.97 -8.65
C GLY A 642 -3.87 31.85 -9.75
N PHE A 643 -4.87 30.99 -9.57
CA PHE A 643 -5.95 30.75 -10.52
C PHE A 643 -6.65 32.05 -10.96
N ARG A 644 -6.79 32.27 -12.28
CA ARG A 644 -7.43 33.45 -12.92
C ARG A 644 -6.84 34.80 -12.49
N GLY A 645 -5.50 34.87 -12.33
CA GLY A 645 -4.79 36.10 -12.01
C GLY A 645 -4.90 36.56 -10.54
N ARG A 646 -5.32 35.67 -9.63
CA ARG A 646 -5.22 35.90 -8.19
C ARG A 646 -3.75 35.81 -7.74
N GLU A 647 -3.45 36.38 -6.60
CA GLU A 647 -2.14 36.22 -5.96
C GLU A 647 -1.85 34.75 -5.68
N VAL A 648 -0.56 34.40 -5.69
CA VAL A 648 -0.09 33.03 -5.31
C VAL A 648 0.05 33.00 -3.79
N ALA A 649 -0.38 31.90 -3.21
CA ALA A 649 -0.26 31.66 -1.77
C ALA A 649 1.20 31.47 -1.33
N ASP A 650 1.54 31.88 -0.12
CA ASP A 650 2.81 31.55 0.51
C ASP A 650 2.82 30.05 0.91
N MET A 651 3.29 29.23 -0.02
CA MET A 651 3.31 27.77 0.16
C MET A 651 4.30 27.35 1.25
N ASP A 652 5.38 28.08 1.48
CA ASP A 652 6.36 27.74 2.51
C ASP A 652 5.79 28.02 3.90
N ALA A 653 5.11 29.15 4.08
CA ALA A 653 4.38 29.45 5.30
C ALA A 653 3.23 28.44 5.56
N LEU A 654 2.55 27.98 4.50
CA LEU A 654 1.50 26.97 4.63
C LEU A 654 2.07 25.62 5.09
N VAL A 655 3.15 25.16 4.50
CA VAL A 655 3.84 23.93 4.90
C VAL A 655 4.34 24.04 6.34
N ALA A 656 4.93 25.19 6.72
CA ALA A 656 5.40 25.44 8.08
C ALA A 656 4.26 25.43 9.12
N ALA A 657 3.09 26.01 8.78
CA ALA A 657 1.93 25.98 9.66
C ALA A 657 1.39 24.55 9.88
N ILE A 658 1.27 23.77 8.81
CA ILE A 658 0.85 22.35 8.90
C ILE A 658 1.90 21.52 9.66
N ARG A 659 3.19 21.81 9.48
CA ARG A 659 4.29 21.20 10.24
C ARG A 659 4.14 21.47 11.75
N ALA A 660 3.85 22.69 12.15
CA ALA A 660 3.65 23.06 13.55
C ALA A 660 2.54 22.23 14.21
N VAL A 661 1.45 21.99 13.49
CA VAL A 661 0.35 21.08 13.95
C VAL A 661 0.84 19.64 14.06
N ALA A 662 1.57 19.15 13.08
CA ALA A 662 2.12 17.80 13.07
C ALA A 662 3.15 17.57 14.19
N ASP A 663 4.02 18.53 14.44
CA ASP A 663 5.05 18.47 15.49
C ASP A 663 4.42 18.51 16.88
N TYR A 664 3.41 19.35 17.09
CA TYR A 664 2.62 19.31 18.32
C TYR A 664 2.00 17.93 18.55
N ALA A 665 1.40 17.35 17.50
CA ALA A 665 0.77 16.04 17.59
C ALA A 665 1.80 14.93 17.91
N CYS A 666 2.98 14.96 17.31
CA CYS A 666 4.05 14.02 17.60
C CYS A 666 4.58 14.16 19.03
N ALA A 667 4.80 15.39 19.50
CA ALA A 667 5.26 15.66 20.87
C ALA A 667 4.24 15.20 21.94
N ASN A 668 2.95 15.24 21.63
CA ASN A 668 1.86 14.88 22.53
C ASN A 668 1.21 13.53 22.16
N ALA A 669 1.89 12.68 21.40
CA ALA A 669 1.35 11.42 20.88
C ALA A 669 0.83 10.48 21.99
N GLY A 670 1.39 10.55 23.20
CA GLY A 670 0.96 9.73 24.34
C GLY A 670 -0.43 10.08 24.89
N GLN A 671 -0.92 11.29 24.65
CA GLN A 671 -2.18 11.79 25.24
C GLN A 671 -3.13 12.42 24.22
N LEU A 672 -2.69 12.75 23.01
CA LEU A 672 -3.54 13.41 22.00
C LEU A 672 -4.57 12.44 21.42
N LEU A 673 -5.85 12.79 21.55
CA LEU A 673 -6.97 12.09 20.93
C LEU A 673 -7.33 12.71 19.58
N GLU A 674 -7.50 14.02 19.56
CA GLU A 674 -7.96 14.77 18.39
C GLU A 674 -7.41 16.21 18.44
N LEU A 675 -7.13 16.75 17.27
CA LEU A 675 -6.80 18.16 17.09
C LEU A 675 -7.44 18.63 15.79
N ASP A 676 -8.06 19.81 15.80
CA ASP A 676 -8.64 20.42 14.60
C ASP A 676 -8.29 21.91 14.56
N VAL A 677 -7.74 22.35 13.43
CA VAL A 677 -7.54 23.76 13.07
C VAL A 677 -8.49 24.04 11.92
N ASN A 678 -9.57 24.77 12.16
CA ASN A 678 -10.65 24.97 11.20
C ASN A 678 -11.35 26.32 11.38
N PRO A 679 -11.06 27.31 10.48
CA PRO A 679 -10.16 27.22 9.34
C PRO A 679 -8.71 27.70 9.61
N LEU A 680 -7.79 27.19 8.81
CA LEU A 680 -6.49 27.77 8.55
C LEU A 680 -6.61 28.68 7.32
N LEU A 681 -6.53 29.99 7.51
CA LEU A 681 -6.57 30.98 6.43
C LEU A 681 -5.22 31.04 5.72
N VAL A 682 -5.24 31.03 4.38
CA VAL A 682 -4.03 31.07 3.55
C VAL A 682 -4.04 32.34 2.70
N ASN A 683 -2.95 33.08 2.72
CA ASN A 683 -2.74 34.32 2.00
C ASN A 683 -1.40 34.33 1.23
N ALA A 684 -1.15 35.38 0.44
CA ALA A 684 0.11 35.56 -0.26
C ALA A 684 1.31 35.86 0.66
N HIS A 685 1.07 36.24 1.90
CA HIS A 685 2.10 36.68 2.86
C HIS A 685 2.12 35.83 4.14
N GLY A 686 1.48 34.68 4.13
CA GLY A 686 1.48 33.75 5.27
C GLY A 686 0.14 33.08 5.52
N THR A 687 0.04 32.45 6.70
CA THR A 687 -1.14 31.72 7.13
C THR A 687 -1.60 32.17 8.52
N LEU A 688 -2.87 31.95 8.84
CA LEU A 688 -3.45 32.34 10.11
C LEU A 688 -4.51 31.32 10.58
N ALA A 689 -4.29 30.67 11.71
CA ALA A 689 -5.26 29.75 12.32
C ALA A 689 -6.24 30.56 13.18
N VAL A 690 -7.49 30.64 12.74
CA VAL A 690 -8.50 31.46 13.43
C VAL A 690 -9.35 30.67 14.41
N ASP A 691 -9.37 29.34 14.34
CA ASP A 691 -9.96 28.46 15.37
C ASP A 691 -9.10 27.22 15.54
N ALA A 692 -9.07 26.68 16.78
CA ALA A 692 -8.36 25.46 17.12
C ALA A 692 -9.04 24.74 18.29
N LEU A 693 -9.13 23.43 18.17
CA LEU A 693 -9.61 22.50 19.19
C LEU A 693 -8.57 21.41 19.44
N ILE A 694 -8.27 21.13 20.70
CA ILE A 694 -7.42 20.02 21.11
C ILE A 694 -8.17 19.18 22.13
N ARG A 695 -8.17 17.85 21.97
CA ARG A 695 -8.69 16.88 22.94
C ARG A 695 -7.59 15.94 23.37
N LEU A 696 -7.39 15.85 24.68
CA LEU A 696 -6.39 15.01 25.32
C LEU A 696 -7.06 13.87 26.07
N GLY A 697 -6.53 12.67 25.99
CA GLY A 697 -6.98 11.53 26.78
C GLY A 697 -6.53 11.63 28.25
N ASP A 698 -7.19 10.90 29.13
CA ASP A 698 -6.85 10.85 30.55
C ASP A 698 -5.52 10.13 30.77
N GLU A 699 -4.54 10.77 31.42
CA GLU A 699 -3.26 10.17 31.80
C GLU A 699 -3.40 8.98 32.80
N HIS A 700 -4.56 8.77 33.40
CA HIS A 700 -4.79 7.83 34.49
C HIS A 700 -5.62 6.59 34.11
N ALA A 701 -5.92 6.36 32.83
CA ALA A 701 -6.62 5.15 32.36
C ALA A 701 -5.67 3.98 32.10
N ARG A 702 -4.66 3.79 32.97
CA ARG A 702 -3.75 2.61 32.94
C ARG A 702 -4.16 1.58 33.97
#